data_d9fbf7708ecc5bca70b706069431ff63
#
_entry.id   d9fbf7708ecc5bca70b706069431ff63
#
_cell.length_a   1.000
_cell.length_b   1.000
_cell.length_c   1.000
_cell.angle_alpha   90.00
_cell.angle_beta   90.00
_cell.angle_gamma   90.00
#
_symmetry.space_group_name_H-M   'P 1'
#
loop_
_entity.id
_entity.type
_entity.pdbx_description
1 polymer ?
#
loop_
_entity_poly.entity_id
_entity_poly.type
_entity_poly.pdbx_seq_one_letter_code
_entity_poly.pdbx_strand_id
1 'polypeptide(L)'
;MTSSRCVKKHLLAFSICTALSLNTAAIAAAQESISVELEPAPLASALNQLSFKSGIVIIAPGRLVNNIKAPALNGNYEIDEALEKLLFNSGLEAVKQTNGAFVIKKRGPQMSLTPKDTAVNGAPIDEIVVSATKRDTNLMDVSAAVSVLNTQQIQDAGVTDFKGLVDALPGISINSAFGGANNSFITIRGIGGADDYKPNGNPSVALHVDGIYQTSNAYLGMPLFDLERIEVLKGPQGTLYGRNTTAGVINAITKRPTDEFEGYASVEYGSYEYTQGEAAFGGSVSDNLKVRIATKFEQGGGYMDGKGAGLFAGYVPEGFEGVIPAVTDPGERDGFGDKDLFAFRATGVYTFQANTHLTLRYFMSSDNGDTLQYDRIALENETGSGMSRNAGENDDPYAFYADEYYRHTIDIEGVNGELAHQIDTDLNVNVLFGYQESERNMGGNGDGTSFPRYKYAFDEALDQSSLEIRFSDSQGGDIDWIAGVFYVSDSVDFVSDWTSFAVRSQYTSPYSQTRNSFATFANVDWFVNNDLKLSAGVRYTQDTAKFSGYNQDLDPWGTSIYEEVFNSPGLFSWDRDFDDNNVSGKLTAQYYLSDNLNIFASIGNGYRAGGFDGTSIFSLEETEPFDSETVDSFELGLRYTDESLSASVDLFAYDFEEMQATTRLSNDTNGRTNVGAAEVRGAEASFNAQLLNNGEQQLTFNSSVTYLDTEITEFSSNRVDDVQNTVGDPLPGSPELSYSISLNHSIFVATNRLLSTRLTYTYHDEETNRLNAGAGNTVPDYGLLNINMDLELGNGFTAFAYGRNITDEEYFLELNAGARLVGAPATYGVGVRTTF
;
A
#
# COMPACT_ATOMS: atom_id res chain seq x y z
N MET A 1 -32.52 -4.73 7.07
CA MET A 1 -33.17 -4.05 5.91
C MET A 1 -32.15 -3.44 4.95
N THR A 2 -30.91 -3.93 4.95
CA THR A 2 -29.76 -3.39 4.19
C THR A 2 -29.45 -4.13 2.87
N SER A 3 -30.00 -5.31 2.63
CA SER A 3 -29.67 -6.13 1.45
C SER A 3 -30.29 -5.67 0.11
N SER A 4 -31.21 -4.70 0.11
CA SER A 4 -31.92 -4.30 -1.12
C SER A 4 -31.27 -3.13 -1.88
N ARG A 5 -30.32 -2.41 -1.30
CA ARG A 5 -29.63 -1.29 -1.98
C ARG A 5 -28.46 -1.75 -2.86
N CYS A 6 -27.69 -2.75 -2.40
CA CYS A 6 -26.54 -3.27 -3.11
C CYS A 6 -26.89 -3.90 -4.47
N VAL A 7 -27.95 -4.71 -4.53
CA VAL A 7 -28.39 -5.37 -5.78
C VAL A 7 -28.82 -4.37 -6.87
N LYS A 8 -29.33 -3.18 -6.50
CA LYS A 8 -29.70 -2.15 -7.47
C LYS A 8 -28.50 -1.40 -8.06
N LYS A 9 -27.39 -1.25 -7.29
CA LYS A 9 -26.16 -0.60 -7.77
C LYS A 9 -25.44 -1.48 -8.83
N HIS A 10 -25.34 -2.78 -8.61
CA HIS A 10 -24.72 -3.73 -9.56
C HIS A 10 -25.45 -3.85 -10.91
N LEU A 11 -26.77 -3.74 -10.92
CA LEU A 11 -27.56 -3.78 -12.14
C LEU A 11 -27.38 -2.54 -13.03
N LEU A 12 -27.01 -1.37 -12.47
CA LEU A 12 -26.76 -0.15 -13.23
C LEU A 12 -25.39 -0.20 -13.94
N ALA A 13 -24.37 -0.75 -13.28
CA ALA A 13 -23.04 -0.92 -13.87
C ALA A 13 -23.04 -1.91 -15.04
N PHE A 14 -23.77 -3.01 -14.92
CA PHE A 14 -23.91 -4.01 -15.99
C PHE A 14 -24.68 -3.48 -17.20
N SER A 15 -25.64 -2.58 -17.01
CA SER A 15 -26.42 -1.98 -18.10
C SER A 15 -25.65 -0.95 -18.92
N ILE A 16 -24.60 -0.33 -18.35
CA ILE A 16 -23.75 0.62 -19.07
C ILE A 16 -22.73 -0.11 -19.97
N CYS A 17 -22.23 -1.25 -19.54
CA CYS A 17 -21.30 -2.06 -20.35
C CYS A 17 -21.93 -2.70 -21.60
N THR A 18 -23.24 -3.01 -21.58
CA THR A 18 -23.92 -3.62 -22.72
C THR A 18 -24.38 -2.60 -23.80
N ALA A 19 -24.41 -1.31 -23.50
CA ALA A 19 -24.80 -0.27 -24.46
C ALA A 19 -23.67 0.25 -25.37
N LEU A 20 -22.39 -0.09 -25.08
CA LEU A 20 -21.20 0.41 -25.79
C LEU A 20 -20.62 -0.54 -26.86
N SER A 21 -21.25 -1.70 -27.11
CA SER A 21 -20.68 -2.74 -27.97
C SER A 21 -21.09 -2.71 -29.44
N LEU A 22 -21.52 -1.58 -30.00
CA LEU A 22 -21.89 -1.48 -31.43
C LEU A 22 -21.46 -0.14 -32.03
N ASN A 23 -20.18 -0.05 -32.40
CA ASN A 23 -19.73 0.70 -33.59
C ASN A 23 -18.20 0.68 -33.70
N THR A 24 -17.64 -0.42 -34.21
CA THR A 24 -16.26 -0.42 -34.69
C THR A 24 -16.25 0.00 -36.16
N ALA A 25 -16.17 1.30 -36.42
CA ALA A 25 -15.70 1.82 -37.69
C ALA A 25 -14.21 2.11 -37.52
N ALA A 26 -13.37 1.45 -38.29
CA ALA A 26 -11.93 1.65 -38.32
C ALA A 26 -11.61 3.14 -38.63
N ILE A 27 -11.10 3.87 -37.67
CA ILE A 27 -10.47 5.18 -37.86
C ILE A 27 -8.97 4.91 -38.00
N ALA A 28 -8.44 5.19 -39.18
CA ALA A 28 -7.01 5.16 -39.46
C ALA A 28 -6.34 6.25 -38.60
N ALA A 29 -5.34 5.83 -37.78
CA ALA A 29 -4.57 6.73 -36.95
C ALA A 29 -3.87 7.78 -37.82
N ALA A 30 -4.20 9.05 -37.61
CA ALA A 30 -3.36 10.17 -37.99
C ALA A 30 -2.42 10.45 -36.81
N GLN A 31 -1.14 10.32 -36.99
CA GLN A 31 -0.09 10.71 -36.05
C GLN A 31 -0.26 12.22 -35.75
N GLU A 32 -0.59 12.57 -34.52
CA GLU A 32 -0.88 13.96 -34.17
C GLU A 32 0.40 14.80 -34.06
N SER A 33 0.51 15.82 -34.86
CA SER A 33 1.53 16.88 -34.74
C SER A 33 1.05 17.93 -33.73
N ILE A 34 1.87 18.22 -32.73
CA ILE A 34 1.65 19.33 -31.78
C ILE A 34 2.09 20.66 -32.39
N SER A 35 1.27 21.68 -32.20
CA SER A 35 1.64 23.05 -32.57
C SER A 35 2.56 23.63 -31.49
N VAL A 36 3.82 23.81 -31.85
CA VAL A 36 4.86 24.30 -30.95
C VAL A 36 5.31 25.70 -31.39
N GLU A 37 5.28 26.64 -30.45
CA GLU A 37 5.83 27.98 -30.61
C GLU A 37 6.68 28.24 -29.35
N LEU A 38 8.01 28.09 -29.49
CA LEU A 38 8.99 28.28 -28.42
C LEU A 38 10.05 29.26 -28.87
N GLU A 39 10.24 30.34 -28.11
CA GLU A 39 11.35 31.24 -28.26
C GLU A 39 12.64 30.61 -27.69
N PRO A 40 13.85 31.08 -28.09
CA PRO A 40 15.08 30.59 -27.52
C PRO A 40 15.10 30.80 -25.99
N ALA A 41 15.11 29.71 -25.23
CA ALA A 41 15.02 29.71 -23.79
C ALA A 41 16.09 28.77 -23.18
N PRO A 42 16.30 28.75 -21.85
CA PRO A 42 17.02 27.67 -21.20
C PRO A 42 16.41 26.31 -21.59
N LEU A 43 17.25 25.29 -21.85
CA LEU A 43 16.77 24.01 -22.38
C LEU A 43 15.74 23.35 -21.42
N ALA A 44 15.97 23.43 -20.10
CA ALA A 44 15.03 22.96 -19.11
C ALA A 44 13.63 23.58 -19.27
N SER A 45 13.56 24.91 -19.44
CA SER A 45 12.30 25.61 -19.64
C SER A 45 11.61 25.20 -20.94
N ALA A 46 12.39 25.04 -22.04
CA ALA A 46 11.87 24.62 -23.33
C ALA A 46 11.30 23.18 -23.31
N LEU A 47 11.99 22.27 -22.63
CA LEU A 47 11.54 20.87 -22.43
C LEU A 47 10.27 20.83 -21.59
N ASN A 48 10.19 21.60 -20.51
CA ASN A 48 8.99 21.69 -19.67
C ASN A 48 7.79 22.26 -20.45
N GLN A 49 7.99 23.30 -21.25
CA GLN A 49 6.94 23.84 -22.12
C GLN A 49 6.48 22.82 -23.17
N LEU A 50 7.42 22.06 -23.72
CA LEU A 50 7.08 21.00 -24.67
C LEU A 50 6.31 19.86 -23.97
N SER A 51 6.76 19.41 -22.79
CA SER A 51 6.08 18.43 -21.97
C SER A 51 4.65 18.86 -21.67
N PHE A 52 4.50 20.11 -21.26
CA PHE A 52 3.20 20.65 -20.91
C PHE A 52 2.25 20.78 -22.12
N LYS A 53 2.74 21.24 -23.26
CA LYS A 53 1.94 21.36 -24.49
C LYS A 53 1.56 20.02 -25.09
N SER A 54 2.42 19.02 -24.96
CA SER A 54 2.17 17.68 -25.48
C SER A 54 1.33 16.80 -24.53
N GLY A 55 1.27 17.14 -23.22
CA GLY A 55 0.72 16.28 -22.19
C GLY A 55 1.60 15.05 -21.91
N ILE A 56 2.82 15.00 -22.46
CA ILE A 56 3.75 13.88 -22.32
C ILE A 56 4.82 14.28 -21.30
N VAL A 57 5.08 13.41 -20.35
CA VAL A 57 6.11 13.63 -19.31
C VAL A 57 7.49 13.63 -19.96
N ILE A 58 8.25 14.72 -19.81
CA ILE A 58 9.64 14.83 -20.27
C ILE A 58 10.50 15.11 -19.05
N ILE A 59 11.36 14.17 -18.69
CA ILE A 59 12.23 14.24 -17.53
C ILE A 59 13.63 14.62 -17.97
N ALA A 60 14.11 15.72 -17.46
CA ALA A 60 15.43 16.22 -17.76
C ALA A 60 16.16 16.52 -16.45
N PRO A 61 17.15 15.67 -16.04
CA PRO A 61 17.97 15.96 -14.86
C PRO A 61 18.60 17.34 -14.96
N GLY A 62 18.40 18.19 -13.95
CA GLY A 62 18.88 19.57 -13.94
C GLY A 62 20.37 19.70 -14.31
N ARG A 63 21.21 18.78 -13.81
CA ARG A 63 22.65 18.70 -14.11
C ARG A 63 22.98 18.53 -15.59
N LEU A 64 22.08 17.98 -16.41
CA LEU A 64 22.30 17.77 -17.84
C LEU A 64 21.85 18.95 -18.70
N VAL A 65 20.80 19.66 -18.24
CA VAL A 65 20.16 20.74 -19.04
C VAL A 65 20.51 22.13 -18.56
N ASN A 66 21.11 22.28 -17.37
CA ASN A 66 21.60 23.55 -16.84
C ASN A 66 22.63 24.16 -17.78
N ASN A 67 22.53 25.47 -18.02
CA ASN A 67 23.41 26.25 -18.89
C ASN A 67 23.35 25.93 -20.41
N ILE A 68 22.43 25.06 -20.85
CA ILE A 68 22.17 24.79 -22.26
C ILE A 68 20.98 25.67 -22.70
N LYS A 69 21.13 26.34 -23.86
CA LYS A 69 20.05 27.09 -24.50
C LYS A 69 19.42 26.26 -25.60
N ALA A 70 18.12 26.09 -25.54
CA ALA A 70 17.33 25.51 -26.61
C ALA A 70 17.19 26.48 -27.78
N PRO A 71 17.19 26.01 -29.04
CA PRO A 71 16.85 26.81 -30.18
C PRO A 71 15.35 27.17 -30.17
N ALA A 72 14.98 28.21 -30.95
CA ALA A 72 13.58 28.47 -31.23
C ALA A 72 12.96 27.29 -31.99
N LEU A 73 11.74 26.88 -31.59
CA LEU A 73 11.00 25.83 -32.27
C LEU A 73 9.59 26.32 -32.60
N ASN A 74 9.31 26.53 -33.90
CA ASN A 74 8.02 27.06 -34.38
C ASN A 74 7.48 26.19 -35.50
N GLY A 75 6.31 25.59 -35.30
CA GLY A 75 5.64 24.74 -36.31
C GLY A 75 4.83 23.62 -35.69
N ASN A 76 4.35 22.72 -36.52
CA ASN A 76 3.71 21.50 -36.09
C ASN A 76 4.70 20.37 -36.21
N TYR A 77 4.93 19.68 -35.10
CA TYR A 77 5.91 18.59 -35.00
C TYR A 77 5.30 17.40 -34.28
N GLU A 78 5.75 16.20 -34.61
CA GLU A 78 5.62 15.06 -33.68
C GLU A 78 6.54 15.27 -32.46
N ILE A 79 6.19 14.73 -31.31
CA ILE A 79 6.95 14.95 -30.08
C ILE A 79 8.41 14.52 -30.20
N ASP A 80 8.67 13.37 -30.84
CA ASP A 80 10.02 12.88 -31.13
C ASP A 80 10.83 13.87 -31.97
N GLU A 81 10.21 14.42 -33.02
CA GLU A 81 10.84 15.41 -33.89
C GLU A 81 11.11 16.75 -33.17
N ALA A 82 10.16 17.16 -32.31
CA ALA A 82 10.31 18.37 -31.50
C ALA A 82 11.48 18.24 -30.52
N LEU A 83 11.57 17.09 -29.83
CA LEU A 83 12.69 16.79 -28.92
C LEU A 83 14.02 16.71 -29.63
N GLU A 84 14.09 16.04 -30.80
CA GLU A 84 15.32 15.96 -31.57
C GLU A 84 15.84 17.37 -31.97
N LYS A 85 14.91 18.27 -32.33
CA LYS A 85 15.27 19.66 -32.67
C LYS A 85 15.69 20.48 -31.46
N LEU A 86 15.02 20.37 -30.33
CA LEU A 86 15.40 21.07 -29.09
C LEU A 86 16.75 20.59 -28.54
N LEU A 87 17.05 19.31 -28.69
CA LEU A 87 18.30 18.70 -28.22
C LEU A 87 19.44 18.76 -29.25
N PHE A 88 19.18 19.35 -30.44
CA PHE A 88 20.19 19.46 -31.47
C PHE A 88 21.42 20.23 -31.00
N ASN A 89 22.61 19.63 -31.15
CA ASN A 89 23.90 20.15 -30.68
C ASN A 89 24.05 20.27 -29.14
N SER A 90 23.13 19.78 -28.33
CA SER A 90 23.27 19.78 -26.87
C SER A 90 24.16 18.64 -26.34
N GLY A 91 24.44 17.62 -27.16
CA GLY A 91 25.07 16.38 -26.71
C GLY A 91 24.12 15.45 -25.93
N LEU A 92 22.81 15.79 -25.90
CA LEU A 92 21.78 15.05 -25.24
C LEU A 92 20.88 14.33 -26.26
N GLU A 93 20.16 13.34 -25.81
CA GLU A 93 19.12 12.63 -26.55
C GLU A 93 17.91 12.36 -25.65
N ALA A 94 16.72 12.27 -26.26
CA ALA A 94 15.50 11.89 -25.58
C ALA A 94 15.25 10.39 -25.81
N VAL A 95 14.98 9.65 -24.76
CA VAL A 95 14.64 8.23 -24.81
C VAL A 95 13.20 8.04 -24.36
N LYS A 96 12.37 7.49 -25.24
CA LYS A 96 10.97 7.19 -24.93
C LYS A 96 10.88 5.98 -24.04
N GLN A 97 10.18 6.10 -22.94
CA GLN A 97 9.92 5.04 -21.98
C GLN A 97 8.68 4.23 -22.37
N THR A 98 8.53 3.03 -21.81
CA THR A 98 7.38 2.14 -22.04
C THR A 98 6.04 2.76 -21.61
N ASN A 99 6.05 3.68 -20.65
CA ASN A 99 4.89 4.45 -20.18
C ASN A 99 4.58 5.69 -21.04
N GLY A 100 5.33 5.91 -22.14
CA GLY A 100 5.16 7.06 -23.04
C GLY A 100 5.91 8.31 -22.61
N ALA A 101 6.53 8.36 -21.43
CA ALA A 101 7.37 9.48 -20.99
C ALA A 101 8.69 9.52 -21.77
N PHE A 102 9.35 10.68 -21.80
CA PHE A 102 10.70 10.83 -22.34
C PHE A 102 11.70 11.19 -21.25
N VAL A 103 12.86 10.55 -21.29
CA VAL A 103 13.98 10.89 -20.40
C VAL A 103 15.12 11.46 -21.22
N ILE A 104 15.65 12.61 -20.78
CA ILE A 104 16.78 13.28 -21.43
C ILE A 104 18.08 12.77 -20.81
N LYS A 105 18.94 12.18 -21.64
CA LYS A 105 20.26 11.68 -21.25
C LYS A 105 21.37 12.15 -22.17
N LYS A 106 22.64 11.95 -21.77
CA LYS A 106 23.79 12.20 -22.68
C LYS A 106 23.74 11.24 -23.86
N ARG A 107 23.95 11.76 -25.05
CA ARG A 107 24.07 10.96 -26.27
C ARG A 107 25.29 10.07 -26.19
N GLY A 108 25.05 8.74 -26.16
CA GLY A 108 26.14 7.75 -26.21
C GLY A 108 26.89 7.74 -27.54
N PRO A 109 28.08 7.11 -27.63
CA PRO A 109 28.82 6.96 -28.92
C PRO A 109 27.94 6.17 -29.89
N GLN A 110 27.67 6.80 -31.05
CA GLN A 110 26.79 6.27 -32.10
C GLN A 110 27.38 4.98 -32.69
N MET A 111 26.93 3.83 -32.28
CA MET A 111 27.11 2.58 -33.01
C MET A 111 26.03 2.46 -34.06
N SER A 112 26.46 2.58 -35.32
CA SER A 112 25.61 2.37 -36.51
C SER A 112 25.16 0.92 -36.55
N LEU A 113 23.91 0.62 -36.12
CA LEU A 113 23.26 -0.67 -36.31
C LEU A 113 22.17 -0.56 -37.36
N THR A 114 22.30 -1.35 -38.39
CA THR A 114 21.22 -1.61 -39.35
C THR A 114 20.07 -2.33 -38.68
N PRO A 115 18.79 -2.00 -38.97
CA PRO A 115 17.67 -2.62 -38.31
C PRO A 115 17.54 -4.09 -38.72
N LYS A 116 17.62 -4.97 -37.73
CA LYS A 116 17.10 -6.32 -37.84
C LYS A 116 15.92 -6.40 -36.89
N ASP A 117 14.73 -6.27 -37.42
CA ASP A 117 13.48 -6.47 -36.69
C ASP A 117 13.42 -7.91 -36.21
N THR A 118 13.61 -8.11 -34.94
CA THR A 118 13.37 -9.28 -34.07
C THR A 118 14.49 -9.44 -33.05
N ALA A 119 14.67 -8.45 -32.18
CA ALA A 119 15.46 -8.67 -30.96
C ALA A 119 14.47 -8.82 -29.80
N VAL A 120 14.80 -9.68 -28.83
CA VAL A 120 14.23 -9.54 -27.46
C VAL A 120 14.66 -8.15 -27.01
N ASN A 121 13.78 -7.17 -27.15
CA ASN A 121 13.98 -5.85 -26.57
C ASN A 121 13.76 -6.03 -25.06
N GLY A 122 14.80 -6.51 -24.35
CA GLY A 122 14.94 -6.16 -22.97
C GLY A 122 15.04 -4.63 -22.97
N ALA A 123 14.02 -3.96 -22.46
CA ALA A 123 14.14 -2.54 -22.15
C ALA A 123 15.42 -2.38 -21.35
N PRO A 124 16.28 -1.38 -21.64
CA PRO A 124 17.38 -1.03 -20.75
C PRO A 124 16.80 -0.97 -19.33
N ILE A 125 17.61 -1.20 -18.31
CA ILE A 125 17.20 -0.99 -16.92
C ILE A 125 16.80 0.46 -16.88
N ASP A 126 15.48 0.70 -17.00
CA ASP A 126 14.93 1.99 -17.41
C ASP A 126 15.20 3.01 -16.30
N GLU A 127 15.50 4.24 -16.69
CA GLU A 127 15.44 5.39 -15.81
C GLU A 127 14.02 5.46 -15.23
N ILE A 128 13.86 4.93 -14.01
CA ILE A 128 12.58 4.83 -13.32
C ILE A 128 12.20 6.24 -12.85
N VAL A 129 11.02 6.67 -13.26
CA VAL A 129 10.41 7.93 -12.82
C VAL A 129 9.51 7.69 -11.63
N VAL A 130 9.65 8.52 -10.61
CA VAL A 130 8.86 8.46 -9.39
C VAL A 130 8.25 9.80 -9.04
N SER A 131 7.17 9.78 -8.30
CA SER A 131 6.51 10.96 -7.73
C SER A 131 6.83 11.18 -6.24
N ALA A 132 7.87 10.51 -5.74
CA ALA A 132 8.31 10.53 -4.35
C ALA A 132 8.54 11.94 -3.77
N THR A 133 8.93 12.88 -4.61
CA THR A 133 9.12 14.30 -4.23
C THR A 133 7.90 15.17 -4.52
N LYS A 134 6.72 14.55 -4.74
CA LYS A 134 5.49 15.19 -5.24
C LYS A 134 5.67 15.92 -6.60
N ARG A 135 6.71 15.54 -7.32
CA ARG A 135 7.07 15.94 -8.69
C ARG A 135 7.61 14.70 -9.42
N ASP A 136 7.42 14.62 -10.72
CA ASP A 136 8.02 13.56 -11.51
C ASP A 136 9.55 13.74 -11.51
N THR A 137 10.25 12.80 -10.89
CA THR A 137 11.70 12.86 -10.66
C THR A 137 12.33 11.52 -11.05
N ASN A 138 13.51 11.55 -11.67
CA ASN A 138 14.28 10.32 -11.89
C ASN A 138 14.66 9.69 -10.54
N LEU A 139 14.53 8.38 -10.40
CA LEU A 139 14.87 7.65 -9.16
C LEU A 139 16.29 7.93 -8.69
N MET A 140 17.24 8.12 -9.63
CA MET A 140 18.64 8.48 -9.32
C MET A 140 18.78 9.85 -8.66
N ASP A 141 17.83 10.75 -8.85
CA ASP A 141 17.83 12.09 -8.28
C ASP A 141 17.03 12.18 -6.97
N VAL A 142 16.41 11.07 -6.52
CA VAL A 142 15.70 11.00 -5.25
C VAL A 142 16.65 10.62 -4.12
N SER A 143 16.77 11.50 -3.15
CA SER A 143 17.63 11.34 -1.96
C SER A 143 16.88 10.69 -0.81
N ALA A 144 16.29 9.51 -1.06
CA ALA A 144 15.58 8.68 -0.09
C ALA A 144 15.60 7.21 -0.54
N ALA A 145 15.37 6.28 0.37
CA ALA A 145 15.18 4.88 0.02
C ALA A 145 13.80 4.69 -0.64
N VAL A 146 13.79 4.39 -1.93
CA VAL A 146 12.56 4.21 -2.71
C VAL A 146 12.61 2.89 -3.45
N SER A 147 11.56 2.07 -3.29
CA SER A 147 11.32 0.88 -4.08
C SER A 147 10.16 1.14 -5.03
N VAL A 148 10.28 0.69 -6.28
CA VAL A 148 9.26 0.90 -7.30
C VAL A 148 8.93 -0.42 -7.97
N LEU A 149 7.64 -0.72 -8.09
CA LEU A 149 7.13 -1.79 -8.92
C LEU A 149 6.36 -1.18 -10.10
N ASN A 150 6.84 -1.38 -11.32
CA ASN A 150 6.13 -0.99 -12.52
C ASN A 150 5.03 -2.01 -12.88
N THR A 151 4.17 -1.70 -13.87
CA THR A 151 3.07 -2.57 -14.30
C THR A 151 3.49 -4.02 -14.53
N GLN A 152 4.63 -4.24 -15.22
CA GLN A 152 5.11 -5.59 -15.52
C GLN A 152 5.58 -6.31 -14.25
N GLN A 153 6.30 -5.63 -13.37
CA GLN A 153 6.76 -6.20 -12.09
C GLN A 153 5.58 -6.54 -11.17
N ILE A 154 4.53 -5.71 -11.14
CA ILE A 154 3.28 -5.96 -10.41
C ILE A 154 2.62 -7.25 -10.92
N GLN A 155 2.48 -7.39 -12.25
CA GLN A 155 1.90 -8.58 -12.88
C GLN A 155 2.76 -9.83 -12.65
N ASP A 156 4.08 -9.71 -12.85
CA ASP A 156 5.03 -10.82 -12.69
C ASP A 156 5.11 -11.31 -11.25
N ALA A 157 5.00 -10.42 -10.27
CA ALA A 157 4.94 -10.78 -8.86
C ALA A 157 3.55 -11.31 -8.44
N GLY A 158 2.52 -11.10 -9.28
CA GLY A 158 1.13 -11.44 -8.98
C GLY A 158 0.55 -10.62 -7.84
N VAL A 159 0.96 -9.36 -7.75
CA VAL A 159 0.43 -8.41 -6.75
C VAL A 159 -0.97 -8.00 -7.18
N THR A 160 -1.98 -8.51 -6.50
CA THR A 160 -3.40 -8.22 -6.75
C THR A 160 -4.02 -7.33 -5.67
N ASP A 161 -3.38 -7.31 -4.51
CA ASP A 161 -3.72 -6.48 -3.35
C ASP A 161 -2.44 -6.01 -2.63
N PHE A 162 -2.59 -5.24 -1.57
CA PHE A 162 -1.43 -4.74 -0.81
C PHE A 162 -0.65 -5.86 -0.11
N LYS A 163 -1.27 -7.00 0.23
CA LYS A 163 -0.56 -8.13 0.85
C LYS A 163 0.50 -8.72 -0.09
N GLY A 164 0.24 -8.75 -1.37
CA GLY A 164 1.20 -9.21 -2.37
C GLY A 164 2.48 -8.37 -2.47
N LEU A 165 2.54 -7.17 -1.84
CA LEU A 165 3.75 -6.35 -1.80
C LEU A 165 4.87 -6.97 -0.94
N VAL A 166 4.52 -7.75 0.09
CA VAL A 166 5.50 -8.40 0.98
C VAL A 166 6.42 -9.33 0.20
N ASP A 167 5.84 -10.13 -0.70
CA ASP A 167 6.62 -11.05 -1.54
C ASP A 167 7.53 -10.33 -2.55
N ALA A 168 7.14 -9.11 -2.93
CA ALA A 168 7.86 -8.33 -3.93
C ALA A 168 8.91 -7.38 -3.34
N LEU A 169 8.74 -6.92 -2.10
CA LEU A 169 9.51 -5.85 -1.48
C LEU A 169 9.94 -6.19 -0.05
N PRO A 170 11.12 -6.78 0.18
CA PRO A 170 11.65 -7.04 1.52
C PRO A 170 11.74 -5.78 2.40
N GLY A 171 11.61 -5.99 3.72
CA GLY A 171 11.56 -4.90 4.70
C GLY A 171 10.16 -4.30 4.85
N ILE A 172 9.17 -4.91 4.21
CA ILE A 172 7.74 -4.66 4.44
C ILE A 172 7.14 -5.93 5.02
N SER A 173 6.37 -5.80 6.10
CA SER A 173 5.53 -6.87 6.64
C SER A 173 4.07 -6.38 6.63
N ILE A 174 3.15 -7.24 6.24
CA ILE A 174 1.72 -6.95 6.27
C ILE A 174 1.03 -8.05 7.05
N ASN A 175 0.59 -7.68 8.22
CA ASN A 175 -0.08 -8.55 9.15
C ASN A 175 -1.57 -8.21 9.21
N SER A 176 -2.39 -9.15 9.62
CA SER A 176 -3.83 -8.96 9.75
C SER A 176 -4.26 -9.22 11.19
N ALA A 177 -4.79 -8.21 11.83
CA ALA A 177 -5.52 -8.43 13.07
C ALA A 177 -6.89 -9.01 12.73
N PHE A 178 -7.28 -10.14 13.31
CA PHE A 178 -8.58 -10.79 13.10
C PHE A 178 -8.86 -11.34 11.68
N GLY A 179 -7.85 -11.60 10.86
CA GLY A 179 -7.94 -12.47 9.68
C GLY A 179 -8.34 -11.81 8.38
N GLY A 180 -8.84 -10.74 8.13
CA GLY A 180 -9.25 -10.19 6.83
C GLY A 180 -8.21 -9.25 6.19
N ALA A 181 -8.22 -9.10 4.87
CA ALA A 181 -7.43 -8.09 4.16
C ALA A 181 -7.79 -6.67 4.65
N ASN A 182 -9.05 -6.47 4.97
CA ASN A 182 -9.61 -5.19 5.42
C ASN A 182 -9.22 -4.82 6.86
N ASN A 183 -8.49 -5.68 7.54
CA ASN A 183 -8.07 -5.52 8.94
C ASN A 183 -6.55 -5.62 9.06
N SER A 184 -5.87 -5.29 7.98
CA SER A 184 -4.42 -5.38 7.89
C SER A 184 -3.74 -4.11 8.42
N PHE A 185 -2.52 -4.29 8.86
CA PHE A 185 -1.59 -3.21 9.16
C PHE A 185 -0.25 -3.49 8.48
N ILE A 186 0.45 -2.43 8.15
CA ILE A 186 1.73 -2.50 7.44
C ILE A 186 2.83 -2.04 8.39
N THR A 187 3.93 -2.77 8.40
CA THR A 187 5.20 -2.30 8.96
C THR A 187 6.21 -2.10 7.84
N ILE A 188 7.00 -1.05 7.93
CA ILE A 188 8.18 -0.83 7.08
C ILE A 188 9.36 -0.66 8.01
N ARG A 189 10.42 -1.48 7.82
CA ARG A 189 11.60 -1.49 8.68
C ARG A 189 11.26 -1.75 10.16
N GLY A 190 10.28 -2.62 10.42
CA GLY A 190 9.81 -2.91 11.77
C GLY A 190 8.99 -1.81 12.44
N ILE A 191 8.69 -0.72 11.72
CA ILE A 191 7.90 0.40 12.23
C ILE A 191 6.46 0.27 11.76
N GLY A 192 5.54 0.21 12.70
CA GLY A 192 4.12 -0.03 12.53
C GLY A 192 3.60 -0.79 13.74
N GLY A 193 2.30 -0.95 13.87
CA GLY A 193 1.76 -1.60 15.05
C GLY A 193 0.50 -2.39 14.80
N ALA A 194 0.35 -3.48 15.58
CA ALA A 194 -0.85 -4.30 15.57
C ALA A 194 -2.15 -3.51 15.82
N ASP A 195 -2.03 -2.31 16.36
CA ASP A 195 -3.17 -1.42 16.63
C ASP A 195 -3.54 -0.50 15.46
N ASP A 196 -2.78 -0.52 14.37
CA ASP A 196 -3.00 0.37 13.23
C ASP A 196 -4.23 -0.01 12.38
N TYR A 197 -4.77 -1.22 12.56
CA TYR A 197 -6.03 -1.64 11.94
C TYR A 197 -7.26 -0.91 12.49
N LYS A 198 -7.16 -0.30 13.67
CA LYS A 198 -8.28 0.34 14.36
C LYS A 198 -8.84 1.50 13.53
N PRO A 199 -10.18 1.69 13.50
CA PRO A 199 -10.81 2.67 12.61
C PRO A 199 -10.40 4.10 12.90
N ASN A 200 -10.12 4.41 14.14
CA ASN A 200 -9.64 5.72 14.61
C ASN A 200 -8.12 5.76 14.82
N GLY A 201 -7.41 4.69 14.47
CA GLY A 201 -5.95 4.63 14.54
C GLY A 201 -5.29 5.60 13.57
N ASN A 202 -4.10 6.06 13.95
CA ASN A 202 -3.19 6.76 13.06
C ASN A 202 -2.11 5.75 12.64
N PRO A 203 -2.03 5.30 11.36
CA PRO A 203 -1.02 4.34 10.95
C PRO A 203 0.38 4.97 10.93
N SER A 204 1.43 4.16 11.03
CA SER A 204 2.82 4.60 10.88
C SER A 204 3.25 4.66 9.40
N VAL A 205 2.54 3.95 8.52
CA VAL A 205 2.73 3.96 7.06
C VAL A 205 1.58 4.68 6.41
N ALA A 206 1.85 5.78 5.72
CA ALA A 206 0.82 6.50 4.99
C ALA A 206 0.53 5.84 3.65
N LEU A 207 -0.73 5.49 3.40
CA LEU A 207 -1.21 5.01 2.11
C LEU A 207 -1.70 6.17 1.26
N HIS A 208 -1.28 6.23 0.00
CA HIS A 208 -1.78 7.16 -1.01
C HIS A 208 -2.24 6.40 -2.25
N VAL A 209 -3.31 6.88 -2.87
CA VAL A 209 -3.76 6.43 -4.19
C VAL A 209 -3.86 7.66 -5.08
N ASP A 210 -3.11 7.69 -6.19
CA ASP A 210 -3.00 8.86 -7.07
C ASP A 210 -2.65 10.17 -6.33
N GLY A 211 -1.84 10.07 -5.27
CA GLY A 211 -1.42 11.19 -4.44
C GLY A 211 -2.44 11.65 -3.38
N ILE A 212 -3.61 11.01 -3.29
CA ILE A 212 -4.62 11.28 -2.26
C ILE A 212 -4.35 10.39 -1.04
N TYR A 213 -4.12 11.02 0.11
CA TYR A 213 -3.90 10.34 1.39
C TYR A 213 -5.13 9.56 1.85
N GLN A 214 -4.93 8.33 2.30
CA GLN A 214 -5.94 7.45 2.88
C GLN A 214 -5.84 7.49 4.40
N THR A 215 -6.89 7.92 5.10
CA THR A 215 -6.83 8.18 6.56
C THR A 215 -7.00 6.92 7.41
N SER A 216 -7.36 5.79 6.82
CA SER A 216 -7.60 4.51 7.51
C SER A 216 -6.91 3.35 6.80
N ASN A 217 -6.38 2.40 7.58
CA ASN A 217 -5.89 1.12 7.06
C ASN A 217 -7.00 0.20 6.50
N ALA A 218 -8.28 0.51 6.70
CA ALA A 218 -9.37 -0.17 6.01
C ALA A 218 -9.19 -0.14 4.47
N TYR A 219 -8.58 0.92 3.95
CA TYR A 219 -8.28 1.07 2.52
C TYR A 219 -7.17 0.13 2.00
N LEU A 220 -6.47 -0.61 2.86
CA LEU A 220 -5.59 -1.70 2.43
C LEU A 220 -6.35 -2.87 1.80
N GLY A 221 -7.67 -2.97 2.05
CA GLY A 221 -8.57 -3.88 1.35
C GLY A 221 -8.91 -3.46 -0.08
N MET A 222 -8.50 -2.27 -0.55
CA MET A 222 -8.74 -1.83 -1.92
C MET A 222 -7.99 -2.73 -2.91
N PRO A 223 -8.66 -3.19 -3.99
CA PRO A 223 -7.99 -3.99 -5.01
C PRO A 223 -6.99 -3.14 -5.82
N LEU A 224 -5.83 -3.71 -6.05
CA LEU A 224 -4.80 -3.15 -6.92
C LEU A 224 -5.04 -3.66 -8.35
N PHE A 225 -5.47 -2.78 -9.27
CA PHE A 225 -5.73 -3.11 -10.67
C PHE A 225 -5.49 -1.90 -11.58
N ASP A 226 -5.12 -2.18 -12.82
CA ASP A 226 -4.83 -1.16 -13.83
C ASP A 226 -3.89 -0.06 -13.30
N LEU A 227 -2.79 -0.50 -12.65
CA LEU A 227 -1.79 0.39 -12.10
C LEU A 227 -0.69 0.69 -13.11
N GLU A 228 -0.19 1.90 -13.07
CA GLU A 228 1.05 2.30 -13.74
C GLU A 228 2.25 1.83 -12.95
N ARG A 229 2.23 2.07 -11.62
CA ARG A 229 3.29 1.66 -10.69
C ARG A 229 2.84 1.77 -9.23
N ILE A 230 3.62 1.15 -8.36
CA ILE A 230 3.55 1.34 -6.90
C ILE A 230 4.91 1.87 -6.46
N GLU A 231 4.91 2.93 -5.69
CA GLU A 231 6.10 3.53 -5.09
C GLU A 231 6.05 3.32 -3.57
N VAL A 232 7.13 2.81 -3.00
CA VAL A 232 7.29 2.67 -1.55
C VAL A 232 8.49 3.51 -1.12
N LEU A 233 8.21 4.57 -0.39
CA LEU A 233 9.20 5.43 0.23
C LEU A 233 9.43 4.95 1.65
N LYS A 234 10.60 4.45 1.94
CA LYS A 234 10.95 3.90 3.25
C LYS A 234 11.56 4.99 4.14
N GLY A 235 11.32 4.89 5.44
CA GLY A 235 11.75 5.87 6.43
C GLY A 235 10.89 7.14 6.49
N PRO A 236 11.12 8.02 7.47
CA PRO A 236 10.27 9.17 7.75
C PRO A 236 10.13 10.15 6.57
N GLN A 237 8.86 10.49 6.24
CA GLN A 237 8.49 11.37 5.12
C GLN A 237 7.66 12.58 5.60
N GLY A 238 7.86 13.02 6.84
CA GLY A 238 7.06 14.07 7.48
C GLY A 238 6.97 15.39 6.73
N THR A 239 8.00 15.78 5.98
CA THR A 239 8.06 17.10 5.30
C THR A 239 7.09 17.21 4.13
N LEU A 240 7.05 16.25 3.22
CA LEU A 240 6.21 16.32 2.03
C LEU A 240 4.86 15.62 2.22
N TYR A 241 4.86 14.46 2.87
CA TYR A 241 3.66 13.64 3.03
C TYR A 241 2.92 13.94 4.34
N GLY A 242 3.63 14.35 5.39
CA GLY A 242 3.04 14.84 6.63
C GLY A 242 2.88 13.79 7.71
N ARG A 243 1.76 13.86 8.42
CA ARG A 243 1.46 12.98 9.56
C ARG A 243 1.45 11.52 9.15
N ASN A 244 1.70 10.63 10.13
CA ASN A 244 1.53 9.20 9.95
C ASN A 244 2.48 8.58 8.91
N THR A 245 3.68 9.14 8.80
CA THR A 245 4.73 8.72 7.87
C THR A 245 6.03 8.41 8.59
N THR A 246 5.95 7.94 9.83
CA THR A 246 7.13 7.58 10.64
C THR A 246 7.88 6.39 10.06
N ALA A 247 7.16 5.43 9.48
CA ALA A 247 7.72 4.26 8.79
C ALA A 247 7.96 4.50 7.30
N GLY A 248 7.08 5.26 6.66
CA GLY A 248 7.16 5.51 5.23
C GLY A 248 5.83 5.81 4.55
N VAL A 249 5.85 5.71 3.22
CA VAL A 249 4.69 5.98 2.36
C VAL A 249 4.57 4.91 1.30
N ILE A 250 3.37 4.41 1.05
CA ILE A 250 3.03 3.61 -0.13
C ILE A 250 2.13 4.46 -1.02
N ASN A 251 2.52 4.64 -2.29
CA ASN A 251 1.74 5.40 -3.26
C ASN A 251 1.42 4.53 -4.48
N ALA A 252 0.15 4.14 -4.63
CA ALA A 252 -0.34 3.41 -5.79
C ALA A 252 -0.79 4.40 -6.86
N ILE A 253 -0.25 4.29 -8.06
CA ILE A 253 -0.52 5.20 -9.17
C ILE A 253 -1.25 4.46 -10.27
N THR A 254 -2.44 4.93 -10.62
CA THR A 254 -3.31 4.32 -11.61
C THR A 254 -2.96 4.80 -13.02
N LYS A 255 -3.19 3.94 -14.04
CA LYS A 255 -2.95 4.32 -15.44
C LYS A 255 -3.88 5.44 -15.88
N ARG A 256 -3.30 6.42 -16.58
CA ARG A 256 -4.05 7.50 -17.25
C ARG A 256 -4.46 7.07 -18.67
N PRO A 257 -5.53 7.65 -19.23
CA PRO A 257 -5.88 7.45 -20.64
C PRO A 257 -4.83 8.08 -21.56
N THR A 258 -4.46 7.35 -22.61
CA THR A 258 -3.53 7.77 -23.66
C THR A 258 -4.23 8.44 -24.84
N ASP A 259 -3.47 8.91 -25.83
CA ASP A 259 -4.03 9.50 -27.05
C ASP A 259 -4.62 8.44 -27.98
N GLU A 260 -3.97 7.29 -28.05
CA GLU A 260 -4.44 6.16 -28.85
C GLU A 260 -5.42 5.29 -28.05
N PHE A 261 -6.33 4.64 -28.78
CA PHE A 261 -7.20 3.64 -28.13
C PHE A 261 -6.38 2.39 -27.85
N GLU A 262 -6.26 2.08 -26.58
CA GLU A 262 -5.55 0.92 -26.09
C GLU A 262 -6.29 0.24 -24.95
N GLY A 263 -5.98 -1.02 -24.72
CA GLY A 263 -6.59 -1.75 -23.62
C GLY A 263 -5.99 -3.12 -23.41
N TYR A 264 -6.48 -3.78 -22.37
CA TYR A 264 -6.22 -5.17 -22.11
C TYR A 264 -7.42 -5.84 -21.46
N ALA A 265 -7.45 -7.17 -21.57
CA ALA A 265 -8.33 -8.01 -20.79
C ALA A 265 -7.60 -9.28 -20.39
N SER A 266 -7.81 -9.75 -19.17
CA SER A 266 -7.29 -11.02 -18.66
C SER A 266 -8.38 -11.81 -17.94
N VAL A 267 -8.24 -13.13 -18.01
CA VAL A 267 -9.04 -14.06 -17.21
C VAL A 267 -8.13 -15.20 -16.77
N GLU A 268 -8.29 -15.60 -15.50
CA GLU A 268 -7.56 -16.73 -14.94
C GLU A 268 -8.46 -17.64 -14.12
N TYR A 269 -8.02 -18.89 -13.99
CA TYR A 269 -8.62 -19.90 -13.14
C TYR A 269 -7.52 -20.64 -12.37
N GLY A 270 -7.72 -20.82 -11.06
CA GLY A 270 -6.72 -21.39 -10.17
C GLY A 270 -7.28 -22.39 -9.16
N SER A 271 -6.41 -22.79 -8.24
CA SER A 271 -6.72 -23.69 -7.13
C SER A 271 -7.89 -23.15 -6.31
N TYR A 272 -8.65 -24.04 -5.67
CA TYR A 272 -9.81 -23.68 -4.84
C TYR A 272 -10.89 -22.88 -5.59
N GLU A 273 -11.12 -23.25 -6.87
CA GLU A 273 -12.10 -22.60 -7.74
C GLU A 273 -11.90 -21.07 -7.91
N TYR A 274 -10.66 -20.59 -7.64
CA TYR A 274 -10.33 -19.18 -7.83
C TYR A 274 -10.52 -18.76 -9.28
N THR A 275 -11.24 -17.69 -9.47
CA THR A 275 -11.46 -17.06 -10.78
C THR A 275 -11.26 -15.55 -10.66
N GLN A 276 -10.43 -14.98 -11.53
CA GLN A 276 -10.24 -13.55 -11.66
C GLN A 276 -10.45 -13.10 -13.09
N GLY A 277 -11.04 -11.93 -13.24
CA GLY A 277 -11.08 -11.21 -14.50
C GLY A 277 -10.74 -9.75 -14.29
N GLU A 278 -9.92 -9.21 -15.19
CA GLU A 278 -9.55 -7.80 -15.21
C GLU A 278 -9.58 -7.28 -16.64
N ALA A 279 -10.10 -6.07 -16.83
CA ALA A 279 -10.09 -5.41 -18.13
C ALA A 279 -9.97 -3.90 -17.96
N ALA A 280 -9.20 -3.27 -18.84
CA ALA A 280 -9.16 -1.83 -18.97
C ALA A 280 -9.02 -1.41 -20.43
N PHE A 281 -9.65 -0.31 -20.80
CA PHE A 281 -9.52 0.29 -22.11
C PHE A 281 -9.76 1.80 -22.05
N GLY A 282 -9.13 2.51 -22.95
CA GLY A 282 -9.24 3.96 -23.01
C GLY A 282 -8.60 4.56 -24.25
N GLY A 283 -8.73 5.88 -24.39
CA GLY A 283 -8.17 6.65 -25.48
C GLY A 283 -8.84 8.01 -25.59
N SER A 284 -8.49 8.75 -26.66
CA SER A 284 -9.10 10.04 -26.98
C SER A 284 -10.54 9.87 -27.44
N VAL A 285 -11.47 10.55 -26.77
CA VAL A 285 -12.87 10.67 -27.20
C VAL A 285 -13.08 11.90 -28.07
N SER A 286 -12.29 12.94 -27.83
CA SER A 286 -12.21 14.16 -28.62
C SER A 286 -10.83 14.78 -28.46
N ASP A 287 -10.54 15.85 -29.23
CA ASP A 287 -9.26 16.58 -29.14
C ASP A 287 -8.91 17.04 -27.72
N ASN A 288 -9.91 17.20 -26.85
CA ASN A 288 -9.74 17.74 -25.51
C ASN A 288 -10.09 16.75 -24.40
N LEU A 289 -10.64 15.56 -24.72
CA LEU A 289 -11.09 14.60 -23.70
C LEU A 289 -10.56 13.21 -24.00
N LYS A 290 -9.83 12.67 -23.02
CA LYS A 290 -9.40 11.27 -22.98
C LYS A 290 -10.12 10.55 -21.83
N VAL A 291 -10.48 9.31 -22.03
CA VAL A 291 -11.19 8.50 -21.03
C VAL A 291 -10.59 7.10 -20.94
N ARG A 292 -10.50 6.56 -19.72
CA ARG A 292 -10.12 5.17 -19.45
C ARG A 292 -11.11 4.56 -18.48
N ILE A 293 -11.51 3.31 -18.74
CA ILE A 293 -12.37 2.51 -17.88
C ILE A 293 -11.61 1.25 -17.51
N ALA A 294 -11.62 0.88 -16.24
CA ALA A 294 -11.01 -0.33 -15.72
C ALA A 294 -11.97 -1.05 -14.78
N THR A 295 -11.95 -2.38 -14.79
CA THR A 295 -12.77 -3.22 -13.92
C THR A 295 -12.03 -4.48 -13.56
N LYS A 296 -12.27 -4.98 -12.33
CA LYS A 296 -11.73 -6.23 -11.80
C LYS A 296 -12.82 -6.99 -11.06
N PHE A 297 -12.80 -8.30 -11.16
CA PHE A 297 -13.57 -9.17 -10.28
C PHE A 297 -12.72 -10.37 -9.85
N GLU A 298 -12.96 -10.85 -8.63
CA GLU A 298 -12.35 -12.06 -8.07
C GLU A 298 -13.41 -12.87 -7.36
N GLN A 299 -13.36 -14.19 -7.48
CA GLN A 299 -14.26 -15.10 -6.81
C GLN A 299 -13.57 -16.42 -6.48
N GLY A 300 -13.89 -17.03 -5.30
CA GLY A 300 -13.31 -18.29 -4.86
C GLY A 300 -11.92 -18.13 -4.23
N GLY A 301 -11.14 -19.21 -4.17
CA GLY A 301 -9.80 -19.22 -3.59
C GLY A 301 -9.73 -19.54 -2.10
N GLY A 302 -10.86 -19.81 -1.45
CA GLY A 302 -10.90 -20.18 -0.03
C GLY A 302 -10.30 -21.56 0.21
N TYR A 303 -9.38 -21.67 1.15
CA TYR A 303 -8.60 -22.88 1.41
C TYR A 303 -8.75 -23.42 2.85
N MET A 304 -9.55 -22.76 3.71
CA MET A 304 -9.77 -23.22 5.07
C MET A 304 -11.14 -23.91 5.22
N ASP A 305 -11.20 -24.92 6.09
CA ASP A 305 -12.38 -25.73 6.37
C ASP A 305 -12.88 -25.52 7.78
N GLY A 306 -14.13 -25.08 7.93
CA GLY A 306 -14.82 -24.99 9.21
C GLY A 306 -15.41 -26.33 9.62
N LYS A 307 -15.01 -26.85 10.79
CA LYS A 307 -15.46 -28.13 11.36
C LYS A 307 -16.60 -28.00 12.37
N GLY A 308 -17.30 -26.84 12.39
CA GLY A 308 -18.35 -26.56 13.37
C GLY A 308 -17.82 -26.41 14.79
N ALA A 309 -18.69 -26.58 15.75
CA ALA A 309 -18.35 -26.42 17.17
C ALA A 309 -17.57 -27.61 17.78
N GLY A 310 -17.43 -28.72 17.04
CA GLY A 310 -16.71 -29.89 17.51
C GLY A 310 -17.18 -30.40 18.89
N LEU A 311 -16.24 -30.61 19.82
CA LEU A 311 -16.54 -31.08 21.17
C LEU A 311 -17.37 -30.12 22.01
N PHE A 312 -17.47 -28.85 21.63
CA PHE A 312 -18.26 -27.88 22.37
C PHE A 312 -19.69 -27.73 21.87
N ALA A 313 -20.12 -28.47 20.85
CA ALA A 313 -21.51 -28.44 20.38
C ALA A 313 -22.49 -28.74 21.56
N GLY A 314 -23.37 -27.81 21.86
CA GLY A 314 -24.30 -27.91 22.98
C GLY A 314 -23.67 -27.71 24.37
N TYR A 315 -22.40 -27.35 24.44
CA TYR A 315 -21.68 -27.16 25.73
C TYR A 315 -22.15 -25.88 26.42
N VAL A 316 -22.26 -25.95 27.74
CA VAL A 316 -22.40 -24.81 28.64
C VAL A 316 -21.31 -24.92 29.69
N PRO A 317 -20.48 -23.89 29.93
CA PRO A 317 -19.48 -23.92 30.98
C PRO A 317 -20.07 -24.24 32.35
N GLU A 318 -19.35 -25.03 33.16
CA GLU A 318 -19.79 -25.43 34.53
C GLU A 318 -20.08 -24.18 35.38
N GLY A 319 -21.26 -24.16 36.02
CA GLY A 319 -21.71 -23.01 36.81
C GLY A 319 -22.44 -21.93 36.01
N PHE A 320 -22.67 -22.15 34.72
CA PHE A 320 -23.40 -21.23 33.85
C PHE A 320 -24.71 -21.83 33.29
N GLU A 321 -25.07 -23.02 33.73
CA GLU A 321 -26.29 -23.72 33.30
C GLU A 321 -27.55 -22.89 33.60
N GLY A 322 -28.30 -22.57 32.55
CA GLY A 322 -29.48 -21.71 32.64
C GLY A 322 -29.18 -20.21 32.76
N VAL A 323 -27.91 -19.84 32.69
CA VAL A 323 -27.44 -18.44 32.78
C VAL A 323 -27.09 -17.91 31.36
N ILE A 324 -26.39 -18.73 30.61
CA ILE A 324 -25.99 -18.39 29.22
C ILE A 324 -26.48 -19.47 28.25
N PRO A 325 -26.67 -19.15 26.95
CA PRO A 325 -27.04 -20.16 25.96
C PRO A 325 -25.94 -21.21 25.78
N ALA A 326 -26.34 -22.44 25.43
CA ALA A 326 -25.40 -23.45 24.99
C ALA A 326 -24.70 -23.06 23.68
N VAL A 327 -23.46 -23.51 23.52
CA VAL A 327 -22.69 -23.33 22.28
C VAL A 327 -23.46 -23.83 21.07
N THR A 328 -23.66 -22.97 20.08
CA THR A 328 -24.29 -23.32 18.82
C THR A 328 -23.31 -24.09 17.94
N ASP A 329 -23.79 -25.08 17.20
CA ASP A 329 -23.01 -25.73 16.17
C ASP A 329 -23.43 -25.17 14.79
N PRO A 330 -22.57 -24.42 14.09
CA PRO A 330 -22.88 -23.90 12.75
C PRO A 330 -22.82 -24.98 11.67
N GLY A 331 -22.33 -26.20 12.01
CA GLY A 331 -22.08 -27.30 11.08
C GLY A 331 -20.80 -27.12 10.28
N GLU A 332 -20.42 -28.15 9.53
CA GLU A 332 -19.24 -28.11 8.66
C GLU A 332 -19.47 -27.19 7.44
N ARG A 333 -18.44 -26.46 7.05
CA ARG A 333 -18.43 -25.61 5.86
C ARG A 333 -17.01 -25.42 5.36
N ASP A 334 -16.78 -25.59 4.05
CA ASP A 334 -15.49 -25.46 3.39
C ASP A 334 -15.36 -24.08 2.71
N GLY A 335 -14.13 -23.71 2.34
CA GLY A 335 -13.82 -22.60 1.48
C GLY A 335 -13.75 -21.24 2.16
N PHE A 336 -13.37 -21.16 3.43
CA PHE A 336 -13.11 -19.88 4.09
C PHE A 336 -11.83 -19.22 3.58
N GLY A 337 -11.81 -17.90 3.60
CA GLY A 337 -10.76 -17.07 2.99
C GLY A 337 -10.96 -16.87 1.49
N ASP A 338 -12.17 -17.15 0.96
CA ASP A 338 -12.52 -16.91 -0.43
C ASP A 338 -12.60 -15.40 -0.74
N LYS A 339 -12.55 -15.10 -2.02
CA LYS A 339 -12.77 -13.76 -2.58
C LYS A 339 -14.19 -13.66 -3.15
N ASP A 340 -14.82 -12.52 -2.97
CA ASP A 340 -16.05 -12.10 -3.68
C ASP A 340 -15.96 -10.59 -3.92
N LEU A 341 -15.03 -10.22 -4.81
CA LEU A 341 -14.62 -8.85 -5.03
C LEU A 341 -15.07 -8.35 -6.41
N PHE A 342 -15.61 -7.15 -6.43
CA PHE A 342 -15.83 -6.37 -7.64
C PHE A 342 -15.25 -4.97 -7.48
N ALA A 343 -14.57 -4.48 -8.52
CA ALA A 343 -14.03 -3.12 -8.57
C ALA A 343 -14.20 -2.48 -9.95
N PHE A 344 -14.40 -1.17 -9.92
CA PHE A 344 -14.59 -0.35 -11.12
C PHE A 344 -13.89 0.99 -10.94
N ARG A 345 -13.26 1.50 -12.02
CA ARG A 345 -12.71 2.86 -12.08
C ARG A 345 -12.94 3.47 -13.45
N ALA A 346 -13.35 4.74 -13.45
CA ALA A 346 -13.44 5.57 -14.65
C ALA A 346 -12.56 6.81 -14.47
N THR A 347 -11.63 7.04 -15.40
CA THR A 347 -10.73 8.19 -15.41
C THR A 347 -10.98 9.03 -16.63
N GLY A 348 -11.18 10.33 -16.46
CA GLY A 348 -11.29 11.32 -17.53
C GLY A 348 -10.18 12.37 -17.40
N VAL A 349 -9.52 12.69 -18.51
CA VAL A 349 -8.56 13.80 -18.60
C VAL A 349 -9.10 14.81 -19.60
N TYR A 350 -9.39 16.01 -19.11
CA TYR A 350 -9.86 17.11 -19.94
C TYR A 350 -8.83 18.23 -20.05
N THR A 351 -8.46 18.57 -21.27
CA THR A 351 -7.51 19.65 -21.59
C THR A 351 -8.29 20.92 -21.96
N PHE A 352 -8.30 21.91 -21.06
CA PHE A 352 -8.95 23.22 -21.32
C PHE A 352 -8.14 24.06 -22.30
N GLN A 353 -6.83 24.09 -22.10
CA GLN A 353 -5.82 24.75 -22.90
C GLN A 353 -4.54 23.91 -22.83
N ALA A 354 -3.59 24.15 -23.74
CA ALA A 354 -2.33 23.41 -23.76
C ALA A 354 -1.57 23.41 -22.42
N ASN A 355 -1.87 24.33 -21.52
CA ASN A 355 -1.25 24.50 -20.21
C ASN A 355 -2.19 24.20 -19.03
N THR A 356 -3.36 23.60 -19.26
CA THR A 356 -4.35 23.34 -18.20
C THR A 356 -5.04 22.02 -18.41
N HIS A 357 -4.83 21.07 -17.50
CA HIS A 357 -5.41 19.75 -17.55
C HIS A 357 -6.17 19.44 -16.26
N LEU A 358 -7.34 18.85 -16.39
CA LEU A 358 -8.13 18.32 -15.28
C LEU A 358 -8.23 16.80 -15.42
N THR A 359 -7.73 16.08 -14.46
CA THR A 359 -7.96 14.64 -14.31
C THR A 359 -9.03 14.41 -13.26
N LEU A 360 -10.04 13.63 -13.58
CA LEU A 360 -11.09 13.19 -12.66
C LEU A 360 -11.17 11.68 -12.66
N ARG A 361 -11.31 11.08 -11.49
CA ARG A 361 -11.47 9.63 -11.30
C ARG A 361 -12.67 9.37 -10.39
N TYR A 362 -13.54 8.50 -10.85
CA TYR A 362 -14.55 7.85 -10.03
C TYR A 362 -14.13 6.40 -9.83
N PHE A 363 -14.25 5.89 -8.62
CA PHE A 363 -13.93 4.51 -8.30
C PHE A 363 -14.92 3.93 -7.30
N MET A 364 -15.12 2.61 -7.37
CA MET A 364 -15.88 1.85 -6.39
C MET A 364 -15.31 0.44 -6.28
N SER A 365 -15.40 -0.15 -5.10
CA SER A 365 -15.11 -1.56 -4.87
C SER A 365 -16.04 -2.13 -3.80
N SER A 366 -16.33 -3.42 -3.90
CA SER A 366 -17.10 -4.18 -2.93
C SER A 366 -16.42 -5.53 -2.77
N ASP A 367 -16.08 -5.91 -1.53
CA ASP A 367 -15.57 -7.22 -1.18
C ASP A 367 -16.47 -7.84 -0.13
N ASN A 368 -17.07 -9.00 -0.45
CA ASN A 368 -17.99 -9.76 0.38
C ASN A 368 -17.48 -11.19 0.63
N GLY A 369 -16.20 -11.44 0.41
CA GLY A 369 -15.58 -12.73 0.63
C GLY A 369 -15.60 -13.16 2.10
N ASP A 370 -15.43 -14.45 2.32
CA ASP A 370 -15.27 -14.98 3.67
C ASP A 370 -13.85 -14.70 4.17
N THR A 371 -13.72 -14.29 5.42
CA THR A 371 -12.39 -14.05 5.99
C THR A 371 -11.71 -15.37 6.38
N LEU A 372 -10.37 -15.34 6.44
CA LEU A 372 -9.61 -16.37 7.14
C LEU A 372 -10.01 -16.40 8.61
N GLN A 373 -10.12 -17.59 9.18
CA GLN A 373 -10.50 -17.79 10.57
C GLN A 373 -9.29 -18.25 11.37
N TYR A 374 -9.24 -17.86 12.64
CA TYR A 374 -8.25 -18.38 13.56
C TYR A 374 -8.48 -19.84 13.88
N ASP A 375 -7.42 -20.62 13.91
CA ASP A 375 -7.32 -21.90 14.58
C ASP A 375 -6.39 -21.76 15.79
N ARG A 376 -6.39 -22.73 16.71
CA ARG A 376 -5.62 -22.65 17.94
C ARG A 376 -4.66 -23.80 18.11
N ILE A 377 -3.38 -23.47 18.34
CA ILE A 377 -2.38 -24.45 18.80
C ILE A 377 -2.44 -24.62 20.31
N ALA A 378 -2.16 -25.84 20.79
CA ALA A 378 -2.05 -26.12 22.21
C ALA A 378 -0.78 -25.47 22.79
N LEU A 379 -0.92 -24.61 23.78
CA LEU A 379 0.22 -24.09 24.52
C LEU A 379 0.50 -24.95 25.76
N GLU A 380 1.79 -25.19 26.06
CA GLU A 380 2.22 -26.10 27.18
C GLU A 380 1.63 -25.69 28.54
N ASN A 381 1.32 -24.44 28.76
CA ASN A 381 0.79 -23.91 30.04
C ASN A 381 -0.74 -23.95 30.14
N GLU A 382 -1.46 -24.40 29.10
CA GLU A 382 -2.93 -24.39 29.04
C GLU A 382 -3.54 -25.76 29.30
N THR A 383 -2.75 -26.73 29.72
CA THR A 383 -3.24 -28.09 30.03
C THR A 383 -4.30 -28.07 31.13
N GLY A 384 -5.55 -28.42 30.77
CA GLY A 384 -6.71 -28.45 31.69
C GLY A 384 -7.64 -27.24 31.58
N SER A 385 -7.33 -26.19 30.83
CA SER A 385 -8.28 -25.11 30.50
C SER A 385 -9.29 -25.59 29.45
N GLY A 386 -10.51 -25.06 29.47
CA GLY A 386 -11.49 -25.33 28.40
C GLY A 386 -10.97 -25.04 27.01
N MET A 387 -10.02 -24.11 26.88
CA MET A 387 -9.40 -23.67 25.62
C MET A 387 -8.48 -24.72 24.99
N SER A 388 -7.83 -25.57 25.80
CA SER A 388 -6.95 -26.63 25.31
C SER A 388 -7.68 -27.87 24.76
N ARG A 389 -8.99 -27.94 24.87
CA ARG A 389 -9.73 -29.13 24.45
C ARG A 389 -9.80 -29.30 22.95
N ASN A 390 -9.91 -28.24 22.17
CA ASN A 390 -9.87 -28.31 20.72
C ASN A 390 -8.43 -28.14 20.16
N ALA A 391 -7.54 -27.55 20.95
CA ALA A 391 -6.13 -27.48 20.65
C ALA A 391 -5.51 -28.86 20.72
N GLY A 392 -5.09 -29.45 19.60
CA GLY A 392 -4.53 -30.80 19.55
C GLY A 392 -5.43 -31.89 18.98
N GLU A 393 -6.69 -31.61 18.64
CA GLU A 393 -7.54 -32.48 17.81
C GLU A 393 -7.39 -32.23 16.31
N ASN A 394 -6.73 -31.14 15.94
CA ASN A 394 -6.59 -30.70 14.56
C ASN A 394 -5.14 -30.78 14.10
N ASP A 395 -4.79 -31.91 13.45
CA ASP A 395 -3.50 -32.06 12.77
C ASP A 395 -3.46 -31.32 11.41
N ASP A 396 -4.62 -30.82 10.94
CA ASP A 396 -4.75 -30.11 9.68
C ASP A 396 -4.69 -28.59 9.92
N PRO A 397 -3.64 -27.90 9.49
CA PRO A 397 -3.48 -26.46 9.71
C PRO A 397 -4.54 -25.61 8.98
N TYR A 398 -5.22 -26.18 8.00
CA TYR A 398 -6.25 -25.52 7.19
C TYR A 398 -7.67 -25.78 7.70
N ALA A 399 -7.84 -26.49 8.81
CA ALA A 399 -9.11 -26.72 9.44
C ALA A 399 -9.23 -25.94 10.76
N PHE A 400 -10.41 -25.44 11.09
CA PHE A 400 -10.66 -24.72 12.33
C PHE A 400 -12.02 -25.08 12.95
N TYR A 401 -12.13 -24.89 14.26
CA TYR A 401 -13.37 -25.07 14.99
C TYR A 401 -13.96 -23.73 15.41
N ALA A 402 -15.25 -23.53 15.17
CA ALA A 402 -15.96 -22.33 15.55
C ALA A 402 -17.40 -22.62 15.96
N ASP A 403 -17.94 -21.82 16.86
CA ASP A 403 -19.34 -21.83 17.26
C ASP A 403 -20.21 -20.89 16.40
N GLU A 404 -19.57 -20.07 15.56
CA GLU A 404 -20.18 -19.18 14.57
C GLU A 404 -19.17 -18.84 13.46
N TYR A 405 -19.63 -18.64 12.23
CA TYR A 405 -18.81 -18.25 11.09
C TYR A 405 -19.04 -16.78 10.75
N TYR A 406 -17.95 -16.05 10.60
CA TYR A 406 -17.96 -14.61 10.39
C TYR A 406 -17.50 -14.25 8.98
N ARG A 407 -17.97 -13.09 8.51
CA ARG A 407 -17.53 -12.44 7.28
C ARG A 407 -16.97 -11.06 7.59
N HIS A 408 -15.99 -10.64 6.78
CA HIS A 408 -15.56 -9.26 6.74
C HIS A 408 -15.95 -8.69 5.38
N THR A 409 -16.78 -7.68 5.38
CA THR A 409 -17.21 -7.02 4.15
C THR A 409 -16.74 -5.58 4.14
N ILE A 410 -16.43 -5.06 2.95
CA ILE A 410 -16.11 -3.65 2.76
C ILE A 410 -16.64 -3.15 1.42
N ASP A 411 -17.34 -2.03 1.47
CA ASP A 411 -17.72 -1.24 0.32
C ASP A 411 -16.97 0.09 0.35
N ILE A 412 -16.37 0.49 -0.77
CA ILE A 412 -15.63 1.75 -0.91
C ILE A 412 -16.12 2.44 -2.18
N GLU A 413 -16.40 3.74 -2.09
CA GLU A 413 -16.78 4.57 -3.23
C GLU A 413 -16.13 5.95 -3.11
N GLY A 414 -15.73 6.55 -4.25
CA GLY A 414 -15.14 7.87 -4.19
C GLY A 414 -14.89 8.55 -5.51
N VAL A 415 -14.55 9.82 -5.41
CA VAL A 415 -14.12 10.68 -6.51
C VAL A 415 -12.86 11.41 -6.10
N ASN A 416 -11.85 11.38 -6.96
CA ASN A 416 -10.67 12.22 -6.79
C ASN A 416 -10.32 12.94 -8.08
N GLY A 417 -9.49 13.97 -7.98
CA GLY A 417 -9.04 14.70 -9.15
C GLY A 417 -7.81 15.55 -8.91
N GLU A 418 -7.23 15.95 -10.03
CA GLU A 418 -6.06 16.82 -10.11
C GLU A 418 -6.29 17.87 -11.19
N LEU A 419 -6.17 19.13 -10.83
CA LEU A 419 -6.07 20.25 -11.77
C LEU A 419 -4.61 20.68 -11.83
N ALA A 420 -3.96 20.44 -12.98
CA ALA A 420 -2.60 20.89 -13.26
C ALA A 420 -2.66 22.12 -14.19
N HIS A 421 -2.02 23.21 -13.79
CA HIS A 421 -1.95 24.45 -14.57
C HIS A 421 -0.55 25.06 -14.51
N GLN A 422 0.03 25.29 -15.68
CA GLN A 422 1.25 26.08 -15.81
C GLN A 422 0.90 27.56 -15.94
N ILE A 423 1.20 28.34 -14.91
CA ILE A 423 0.88 29.78 -14.87
C ILE A 423 1.75 30.55 -15.86
N ASP A 424 3.05 30.28 -15.87
CA ASP A 424 4.02 30.81 -16.81
C ASP A 424 5.13 29.79 -17.05
N THR A 425 6.25 30.22 -17.67
CA THR A 425 7.37 29.33 -18.01
C THR A 425 8.07 28.72 -16.79
N ASP A 426 7.93 29.36 -15.64
CA ASP A 426 8.71 29.04 -14.43
C ASP A 426 7.85 28.66 -13.24
N LEU A 427 6.51 28.70 -13.35
CA LEU A 427 5.61 28.44 -12.23
C LEU A 427 4.45 27.52 -12.61
N ASN A 428 4.32 26.43 -11.86
CA ASN A 428 3.22 25.47 -11.96
C ASN A 428 2.36 25.52 -10.70
N VAL A 429 1.08 25.26 -10.85
CA VAL A 429 0.14 24.99 -9.75
C VAL A 429 -0.58 23.69 -9.98
N ASN A 430 -0.61 22.84 -8.96
CA ASN A 430 -1.40 21.61 -8.93
C ASN A 430 -2.38 21.67 -7.77
N VAL A 431 -3.63 21.37 -8.05
CA VAL A 431 -4.69 21.25 -7.04
C VAL A 431 -5.20 19.80 -7.05
N LEU A 432 -4.96 19.08 -5.94
CA LEU A 432 -5.49 17.74 -5.74
C LEU A 432 -6.67 17.80 -4.78
N PHE A 433 -7.72 17.05 -5.06
CA PHE A 433 -8.88 16.95 -4.21
C PHE A 433 -9.46 15.53 -4.26
N GLY A 434 -10.06 15.11 -3.16
CA GLY A 434 -10.67 13.80 -3.05
C GLY A 434 -11.83 13.82 -2.05
N TYR A 435 -12.85 13.01 -2.36
CA TYR A 435 -13.91 12.59 -1.45
C TYR A 435 -14.10 11.09 -1.61
N GLN A 436 -14.20 10.39 -0.49
CA GLN A 436 -14.49 8.96 -0.48
C GLN A 436 -15.23 8.57 0.78
N GLU A 437 -15.98 7.49 0.68
CA GLU A 437 -16.70 6.87 1.77
C GLU A 437 -16.43 5.35 1.76
N SER A 438 -16.48 4.74 2.95
CA SER A 438 -16.44 3.29 3.09
C SER A 438 -17.37 2.82 4.19
N GLU A 439 -18.01 1.67 3.96
CA GLU A 439 -18.77 0.91 4.95
C GLU A 439 -18.05 -0.43 5.16
N ARG A 440 -17.74 -0.79 6.41
CA ARG A 440 -17.05 -2.02 6.74
C ARG A 440 -17.77 -2.74 7.88
N ASN A 441 -17.99 -4.03 7.71
CA ASN A 441 -18.55 -4.89 8.75
C ASN A 441 -17.56 -6.02 9.04
N MET A 442 -17.30 -6.26 10.31
CA MET A 442 -16.38 -7.29 10.75
C MET A 442 -16.98 -8.04 11.94
N GLY A 443 -16.71 -9.32 12.01
CA GLY A 443 -17.05 -10.12 13.17
C GLY A 443 -16.04 -11.24 13.38
N GLY A 444 -15.92 -11.73 14.58
CA GLY A 444 -14.98 -12.80 14.85
C GLY A 444 -15.03 -13.36 16.25
N ASN A 445 -14.37 -14.49 16.36
CA ASN A 445 -14.00 -15.12 17.63
C ASN A 445 -12.47 -15.04 17.74
N GLY A 446 -11.97 -14.16 18.60
CA GLY A 446 -10.54 -13.87 18.69
C GLY A 446 -9.73 -14.91 19.49
N ASP A 447 -10.34 -15.97 20.00
CA ASP A 447 -9.62 -17.00 20.76
C ASP A 447 -9.23 -18.24 19.94
N GLY A 448 -9.68 -18.34 18.68
CA GLY A 448 -9.35 -19.43 17.75
C GLY A 448 -9.98 -20.77 18.12
N THR A 449 -11.05 -20.79 18.95
CA THR A 449 -11.75 -22.00 19.38
C THR A 449 -13.27 -21.86 19.27
N SER A 450 -13.99 -22.96 19.31
CA SER A 450 -15.45 -22.94 19.48
C SER A 450 -15.89 -22.77 20.95
N PHE A 451 -14.94 -22.57 21.89
CA PHE A 451 -15.26 -22.25 23.27
C PHE A 451 -15.73 -20.78 23.36
N PRO A 452 -16.87 -20.51 23.99
CA PRO A 452 -17.48 -19.18 23.96
C PRO A 452 -16.81 -18.21 24.95
N ARG A 453 -15.53 -17.88 24.74
CA ARG A 453 -14.83 -16.95 25.62
C ARG A 453 -15.22 -15.51 25.34
N TYR A 454 -15.09 -15.07 24.08
CA TYR A 454 -15.55 -13.77 23.62
C TYR A 454 -15.74 -13.74 22.11
N LYS A 455 -16.71 -12.96 21.68
CA LYS A 455 -17.03 -12.66 20.28
C LYS A 455 -17.14 -11.16 20.11
N TYR A 456 -16.87 -10.71 18.93
CA TYR A 456 -17.04 -9.30 18.58
C TYR A 456 -17.76 -9.15 17.24
N ALA A 457 -18.46 -8.02 17.09
CA ALA A 457 -18.97 -7.52 15.82
C ALA A 457 -18.74 -6.02 15.75
N PHE A 458 -18.21 -5.55 14.64
CA PHE A 458 -17.87 -4.17 14.40
C PHE A 458 -18.55 -3.69 13.13
N ASP A 459 -19.22 -2.55 13.24
CA ASP A 459 -19.79 -1.82 12.12
C ASP A 459 -19.11 -0.46 12.03
N GLU A 460 -18.55 -0.13 10.86
CA GLU A 460 -17.81 1.10 10.62
C GLU A 460 -18.34 1.80 9.38
N ALA A 461 -18.59 3.10 9.50
CA ALA A 461 -18.77 4.00 8.37
C ALA A 461 -17.72 5.12 8.47
N LEU A 462 -16.97 5.32 7.40
CA LEU A 462 -15.93 6.33 7.29
C LEU A 462 -16.17 7.21 6.07
N ASP A 463 -16.16 8.51 6.24
CA ASP A 463 -16.09 9.49 5.15
C ASP A 463 -14.83 10.36 5.27
N GLN A 464 -14.26 10.73 4.13
CA GLN A 464 -13.04 11.52 4.04
C GLN A 464 -13.12 12.54 2.93
N SER A 465 -12.64 13.76 3.21
CA SER A 465 -12.43 14.82 2.22
C SER A 465 -11.01 15.37 2.31
N SER A 466 -10.37 15.63 1.17
CA SER A 466 -9.01 16.20 1.14
C SER A 466 -8.84 17.24 0.06
N LEU A 467 -7.96 18.21 0.32
CA LEU A 467 -7.53 19.24 -0.63
C LEU A 467 -6.06 19.54 -0.44
N GLU A 468 -5.28 19.51 -1.52
CA GLU A 468 -3.90 19.97 -1.53
C GLU A 468 -3.66 20.94 -2.68
N ILE A 469 -3.04 22.08 -2.41
CA ILE A 469 -2.65 23.07 -3.39
C ILE A 469 -1.14 23.20 -3.33
N ARG A 470 -0.47 22.96 -4.47
CA ARG A 470 0.98 23.00 -4.61
C ARG A 470 1.37 24.02 -5.64
N PHE A 471 2.42 24.77 -5.33
CA PHE A 471 3.14 25.60 -6.26
C PHE A 471 4.55 25.05 -6.40
N SER A 472 5.06 24.96 -7.61
CA SER A 472 6.42 24.53 -7.88
C SER A 472 6.99 25.28 -9.06
N ASP A 473 8.31 25.40 -9.08
CA ASP A 473 9.01 25.85 -10.26
C ASP A 473 8.96 24.82 -11.40
N SER A 474 9.41 25.20 -12.57
CA SER A 474 9.44 24.34 -13.76
C SER A 474 10.62 23.38 -13.82
N GLN A 475 11.43 23.27 -12.76
CA GLN A 475 12.64 22.46 -12.62
C GLN A 475 13.76 22.80 -13.64
N GLY A 476 14.99 22.48 -13.28
CA GLY A 476 16.18 22.62 -14.14
C GLY A 476 16.91 23.95 -14.01
N GLY A 477 16.62 24.71 -12.94
CA GLY A 477 17.45 25.82 -12.49
C GLY A 477 18.55 25.37 -11.50
N ASP A 478 19.27 26.36 -10.93
CA ASP A 478 20.18 26.10 -9.80
C ASP A 478 19.40 25.82 -8.51
N ILE A 479 18.13 26.19 -8.46
CA ILE A 479 17.21 25.98 -7.32
C ILE A 479 15.89 25.48 -7.88
N ASP A 480 15.48 24.31 -7.43
CA ASP A 480 14.13 23.77 -7.64
C ASP A 480 13.37 23.82 -6.31
N TRP A 481 12.10 24.19 -6.35
CA TRP A 481 11.31 24.28 -5.12
C TRP A 481 9.86 23.82 -5.29
N ILE A 482 9.25 23.40 -4.19
CA ILE A 482 7.83 23.14 -4.07
C ILE A 482 7.33 23.67 -2.74
N ALA A 483 6.16 24.31 -2.75
CA ALA A 483 5.49 24.75 -1.54
C ALA A 483 3.98 24.54 -1.65
N GLY A 484 3.32 24.28 -0.54
CA GLY A 484 1.89 24.00 -0.61
C GLY A 484 1.18 24.07 0.71
N VAL A 485 -0.14 23.92 0.60
CA VAL A 485 -1.08 23.79 1.72
C VAL A 485 -1.86 22.50 1.54
N PHE A 486 -2.14 21.84 2.65
CA PHE A 486 -2.87 20.59 2.69
C PHE A 486 -3.96 20.65 3.75
N TYR A 487 -5.11 20.08 3.44
CA TYR A 487 -6.21 19.90 4.37
C TYR A 487 -6.83 18.54 4.16
N VAL A 488 -7.10 17.82 5.25
CA VAL A 488 -7.92 16.59 5.25
C VAL A 488 -8.86 16.62 6.45
N SER A 489 -10.07 16.17 6.22
CA SER A 489 -11.09 15.92 7.25
C SER A 489 -11.65 14.54 7.04
N ASP A 490 -11.75 13.76 8.10
CA ASP A 490 -12.42 12.47 8.11
C ASP A 490 -13.35 12.32 9.31
N SER A 491 -14.41 11.55 9.14
CA SER A 491 -15.39 11.21 10.15
C SER A 491 -15.61 9.71 10.18
N VAL A 492 -15.55 9.14 11.38
CA VAL A 492 -15.77 7.71 11.64
C VAL A 492 -16.95 7.57 12.57
N ASP A 493 -17.99 6.83 12.13
CA ASP A 493 -19.04 6.29 12.99
C ASP A 493 -18.78 4.80 13.17
N PHE A 494 -18.64 4.37 14.41
CA PHE A 494 -18.24 3.00 14.73
C PHE A 494 -19.10 2.43 15.84
N VAL A 495 -19.49 1.17 15.67
CA VAL A 495 -20.17 0.37 16.70
C VAL A 495 -19.33 -0.85 16.99
N SER A 496 -19.01 -1.04 18.26
CA SER A 496 -18.29 -2.20 18.78
C SER A 496 -19.20 -3.01 19.69
N ASP A 497 -19.67 -4.14 19.21
CA ASP A 497 -20.51 -5.07 19.96
C ASP A 497 -19.70 -6.26 20.42
N TRP A 498 -19.80 -6.59 21.69
CA TRP A 498 -19.09 -7.69 22.31
C TRP A 498 -20.02 -8.65 23.04
N THR A 499 -19.72 -9.93 22.93
CA THR A 499 -20.28 -10.96 23.79
C THR A 499 -19.15 -11.63 24.55
N SER A 500 -19.15 -11.55 25.87
CA SER A 500 -18.10 -12.15 26.69
C SER A 500 -18.71 -12.98 27.82
N PHE A 501 -18.41 -14.26 27.80
CA PHE A 501 -18.82 -15.14 28.88
C PHE A 501 -17.99 -14.91 30.15
N ALA A 502 -16.79 -14.35 30.06
CA ALA A 502 -15.97 -13.98 31.21
C ALA A 502 -16.67 -12.94 32.11
N VAL A 503 -17.39 -12.00 31.52
CA VAL A 503 -18.18 -10.97 32.22
C VAL A 503 -19.67 -11.31 32.26
N ARG A 504 -20.09 -12.44 31.68
CA ARG A 504 -21.47 -12.93 31.62
C ARG A 504 -22.43 -11.91 31.03
N SER A 505 -21.99 -11.21 29.97
CA SER A 505 -22.80 -10.16 29.37
C SER A 505 -22.49 -9.95 27.89
N GLN A 506 -23.36 -9.16 27.28
CA GLN A 506 -23.16 -8.46 26.01
C GLN A 506 -23.06 -6.95 26.31
N TYR A 507 -22.18 -6.25 25.62
CA TYR A 507 -22.03 -4.82 25.73
C TYR A 507 -21.72 -4.18 24.40
N THR A 508 -22.09 -2.91 24.28
CA THR A 508 -21.96 -2.14 23.06
C THR A 508 -21.28 -0.80 23.31
N SER A 509 -20.41 -0.39 22.40
CA SER A 509 -19.69 0.89 22.51
C SER A 509 -19.74 1.65 21.17
N PRO A 510 -20.89 2.29 20.84
CA PRO A 510 -20.96 3.16 19.68
C PRO A 510 -20.27 4.50 19.95
N TYR A 511 -19.54 4.98 18.94
CA TYR A 511 -18.93 6.31 18.98
C TYR A 511 -18.89 6.96 17.60
N SER A 512 -18.69 8.29 17.62
CA SER A 512 -18.33 9.09 16.46
C SER A 512 -17.03 9.82 16.74
N GLN A 513 -16.14 9.84 15.73
CA GLN A 513 -14.90 10.62 15.78
C GLN A 513 -14.74 11.43 14.50
N THR A 514 -14.42 12.73 14.64
CA THR A 514 -14.05 13.58 13.51
C THR A 514 -12.61 14.05 13.71
N ARG A 515 -11.78 13.91 12.67
CA ARG A 515 -10.38 14.38 12.67
C ARG A 515 -10.18 15.39 11.55
N ASN A 516 -9.42 16.45 11.85
CA ASN A 516 -9.02 17.45 10.86
C ASN A 516 -7.51 17.65 10.93
N SER A 517 -6.87 17.77 9.78
CA SER A 517 -5.46 18.11 9.68
C SER A 517 -5.26 19.22 8.67
N PHE A 518 -4.60 20.29 9.08
CA PHE A 518 -4.19 21.37 8.22
C PHE A 518 -2.67 21.51 8.24
N ALA A 519 -2.05 21.64 7.06
CA ALA A 519 -0.61 21.83 7.02
C ALA A 519 -0.17 22.81 5.94
N THR A 520 1.01 23.39 6.19
CA THR A 520 1.79 24.12 5.20
C THR A 520 3.17 23.52 5.08
N PHE A 521 3.69 23.41 3.87
CA PHE A 521 5.00 22.80 3.63
C PHE A 521 5.77 23.50 2.53
N ALA A 522 7.10 23.37 2.57
CA ALA A 522 8.00 23.77 1.51
C ALA A 522 9.21 22.86 1.46
N ASN A 523 9.72 22.61 0.26
CA ASN A 523 10.98 21.94 0.02
C ASN A 523 11.76 22.68 -1.04
N VAL A 524 13.08 22.79 -0.86
CA VAL A 524 14.00 23.45 -1.78
C VAL A 524 15.16 22.51 -2.05
N ASP A 525 15.46 22.30 -3.33
CA ASP A 525 16.62 21.57 -3.82
C ASP A 525 17.57 22.59 -4.45
N TRP A 526 18.77 22.74 -3.88
CA TRP A 526 19.80 23.64 -4.37
C TRP A 526 20.94 22.85 -5.02
N PHE A 527 21.08 22.98 -6.32
CA PHE A 527 22.20 22.46 -7.10
C PHE A 527 23.40 23.41 -6.95
N VAL A 528 24.21 23.17 -5.91
CA VAL A 528 25.41 23.99 -5.62
C VAL A 528 26.38 24.00 -6.80
N ASN A 529 26.48 22.88 -7.47
CA ASN A 529 27.17 22.65 -8.73
C ASN A 529 26.62 21.34 -9.37
N ASN A 530 27.20 20.89 -10.48
CA ASN A 530 26.75 19.68 -11.18
C ASN A 530 26.88 18.39 -10.35
N ASP A 531 27.72 18.38 -9.32
CA ASP A 531 28.04 17.19 -8.53
C ASP A 531 27.36 17.20 -7.15
N LEU A 532 26.90 18.37 -6.65
CA LEU A 532 26.37 18.50 -5.29
C LEU A 532 24.98 19.14 -5.31
N LYS A 533 24.00 18.40 -4.80
CA LYS A 533 22.65 18.89 -4.50
C LYS A 533 22.47 18.89 -2.96
N LEU A 534 21.96 20.00 -2.45
CA LEU A 534 21.50 20.14 -1.05
C LEU A 534 20.00 20.35 -1.06
N SER A 535 19.28 19.61 -0.21
CA SER A 535 17.83 19.73 -0.09
C SER A 535 17.44 20.09 1.34
N ALA A 536 16.45 20.97 1.48
CA ALA A 536 15.89 21.33 2.77
C ALA A 536 14.37 21.39 2.68
N GLY A 537 13.69 20.67 3.56
CA GLY A 537 12.24 20.63 3.65
C GLY A 537 11.76 20.99 5.06
N VAL A 538 10.60 21.63 5.14
CA VAL A 538 9.90 21.93 6.39
C VAL A 538 8.40 21.85 6.20
N ARG A 539 7.71 21.33 7.21
CA ARG A 539 6.25 21.28 7.30
C ARG A 539 5.78 21.66 8.69
N TYR A 540 4.76 22.48 8.78
CA TYR A 540 3.99 22.72 9.97
C TYR A 540 2.62 22.10 9.80
N THR A 541 2.18 21.30 10.77
CA THR A 541 0.86 20.64 10.76
C THR A 541 0.14 20.94 12.05
N GLN A 542 -1.17 21.15 11.96
CA GLN A 542 -2.11 21.24 13.06
C GLN A 542 -3.15 20.15 12.92
N ASP A 543 -3.27 19.29 13.93
CA ASP A 543 -4.22 18.19 14.01
C ASP A 543 -5.24 18.47 15.11
N THR A 544 -6.52 18.17 14.84
CA THR A 544 -7.60 18.24 15.83
C THR A 544 -8.47 17.01 15.72
N ALA A 545 -9.00 16.53 16.85
CA ALA A 545 -9.96 15.43 16.86
C ALA A 545 -11.07 15.72 17.89
N LYS A 546 -12.28 15.23 17.57
CA LYS A 546 -13.42 15.14 18.48
C LYS A 546 -13.87 13.72 18.57
N PHE A 547 -14.09 13.23 19.80
CA PHE A 547 -14.41 11.85 20.07
C PHE A 547 -15.51 11.76 21.10
N SER A 548 -16.69 11.26 20.72
CA SER A 548 -17.85 11.14 21.59
C SER A 548 -18.59 9.83 21.40
N GLY A 549 -19.10 9.29 22.49
CA GLY A 549 -19.82 8.04 22.47
C GLY A 549 -20.34 7.61 23.82
N TYR A 550 -20.77 6.36 23.89
CA TYR A 550 -21.16 5.75 25.16
C TYR A 550 -20.83 4.25 25.15
N ASN A 551 -20.64 3.68 26.32
CA ASN A 551 -20.62 2.23 26.51
C ASN A 551 -21.84 1.80 27.33
N GLN A 552 -22.41 0.65 26.99
CA GLN A 552 -23.54 0.08 27.70
C GLN A 552 -23.40 -1.43 27.84
N ASP A 553 -23.40 -1.89 29.10
CA ASP A 553 -23.63 -3.28 29.45
C ASP A 553 -25.11 -3.61 29.23
N LEU A 554 -25.41 -4.55 28.36
CA LEU A 554 -26.79 -4.93 27.96
C LEU A 554 -27.38 -5.97 28.92
N ASP A 555 -26.53 -6.71 29.63
CA ASP A 555 -26.89 -7.78 30.58
C ASP A 555 -28.09 -8.66 30.15
N PRO A 556 -28.06 -9.29 28.98
CA PRO A 556 -29.19 -9.97 28.40
C PRO A 556 -29.64 -11.18 29.22
N TRP A 557 -28.79 -11.65 30.13
CA TRP A 557 -29.04 -12.82 30.97
C TRP A 557 -29.32 -12.49 32.43
N GLY A 558 -29.21 -11.24 32.88
CA GLY A 558 -29.41 -10.80 34.25
C GLY A 558 -28.32 -11.27 35.21
N THR A 559 -27.12 -11.51 34.73
CA THR A 559 -26.00 -12.13 35.46
C THR A 559 -24.67 -11.43 35.25
N SER A 560 -24.69 -10.27 34.67
CA SER A 560 -23.49 -9.49 34.37
C SER A 560 -22.64 -9.27 35.61
N ILE A 561 -21.34 -9.43 35.46
CA ILE A 561 -20.30 -9.03 36.39
C ILE A 561 -19.36 -7.98 35.76
N TYR A 562 -19.88 -7.23 34.77
CA TYR A 562 -19.13 -6.23 34.01
C TYR A 562 -18.45 -5.20 34.93
N GLU A 563 -19.20 -4.64 35.87
CA GLU A 563 -18.68 -3.64 36.81
C GLU A 563 -17.58 -4.17 37.72
N GLU A 564 -17.64 -5.46 38.08
CA GLU A 564 -16.63 -6.12 38.90
C GLU A 564 -15.34 -6.39 38.11
N VAL A 565 -15.47 -6.81 36.85
CA VAL A 565 -14.33 -7.20 36.00
C VAL A 565 -13.58 -5.99 35.51
N PHE A 566 -14.28 -4.98 35.00
CA PHE A 566 -13.66 -3.80 34.40
C PHE A 566 -13.50 -2.61 35.37
N ASN A 567 -13.96 -2.77 36.60
CA ASN A 567 -13.97 -1.71 37.59
C ASN A 567 -14.55 -0.39 37.01
N SER A 568 -15.63 -0.51 36.26
CA SER A 568 -16.25 0.56 35.48
C SER A 568 -17.76 0.43 35.52
N PRO A 569 -18.53 1.55 35.56
CA PRO A 569 -19.98 1.50 35.44
C PRO A 569 -20.43 0.77 34.19
N GLY A 570 -21.51 0.00 34.27
CA GLY A 570 -22.12 -0.67 33.12
C GLY A 570 -22.72 0.29 32.09
N LEU A 571 -22.85 1.58 32.40
CA LEU A 571 -23.26 2.63 31.49
C LEU A 571 -22.46 3.92 31.76
N PHE A 572 -21.76 4.40 30.76
CA PHE A 572 -21.06 5.67 30.79
C PHE A 572 -21.00 6.30 29.39
N SER A 573 -20.71 7.58 29.32
CA SER A 573 -20.54 8.33 28.06
C SER A 573 -19.35 9.27 28.15
N TRP A 574 -18.82 9.64 27.00
CA TRP A 574 -17.71 10.57 26.90
C TRP A 574 -17.94 11.59 25.77
N ASP A 575 -17.27 12.72 25.91
CA ASP A 575 -17.14 13.77 24.90
C ASP A 575 -15.76 14.40 25.12
N ARG A 576 -14.85 14.21 24.16
CA ARG A 576 -13.43 14.55 24.25
C ARG A 576 -13.00 15.36 23.05
N ASP A 577 -12.11 16.29 23.27
CA ASP A 577 -11.41 17.06 22.24
C ASP A 577 -9.91 16.81 22.37
N PHE A 578 -9.22 16.83 21.24
CA PHE A 578 -7.77 16.73 21.14
C PHE A 578 -7.27 17.74 20.13
N ASP A 579 -6.16 18.43 20.44
CA ASP A 579 -5.44 19.28 19.51
C ASP A 579 -3.93 19.14 19.69
N ASP A 580 -3.20 19.12 18.57
CA ASP A 580 -1.75 19.03 18.55
C ASP A 580 -1.16 19.82 17.37
N ASN A 581 0.11 20.22 17.53
CA ASN A 581 0.86 20.92 16.49
C ASN A 581 2.24 20.29 16.34
N ASN A 582 2.65 20.01 15.10
CA ASN A 582 3.93 19.40 14.83
C ASN A 582 4.72 20.15 13.75
N VAL A 583 6.05 20.15 13.89
CA VAL A 583 6.98 20.65 12.87
C VAL A 583 7.89 19.52 12.42
N SER A 584 7.79 19.14 11.15
CA SER A 584 8.68 18.16 10.52
C SER A 584 9.69 18.86 9.64
N GLY A 585 10.95 18.41 9.70
CA GLY A 585 12.07 18.91 8.92
C GLY A 585 12.93 17.82 8.31
N LYS A 586 13.54 18.07 7.15
CA LYS A 586 14.52 17.18 6.54
C LYS A 586 15.60 17.98 5.85
N LEU A 587 16.85 17.59 6.06
CA LEU A 587 18.02 18.11 5.35
C LEU A 587 18.72 16.95 4.66
N THR A 588 19.09 17.14 3.40
CA THR A 588 19.76 16.10 2.62
C THR A 588 20.90 16.69 1.81
N ALA A 589 21.99 15.96 1.71
CA ALA A 589 23.10 16.23 0.79
C ALA A 589 23.26 15.04 -0.14
N GLN A 590 23.24 15.26 -1.45
CA GLN A 590 23.47 14.25 -2.47
C GLN A 590 24.66 14.65 -3.33
N TYR A 591 25.62 13.74 -3.47
CA TYR A 591 26.82 13.94 -4.27
C TYR A 591 26.89 12.94 -5.42
N TYR A 592 26.98 13.43 -6.64
CA TYR A 592 27.11 12.64 -7.86
C TYR A 592 28.61 12.38 -8.15
N LEU A 593 29.05 11.15 -7.89
CA LEU A 593 30.42 10.71 -8.17
C LEU A 593 30.66 10.51 -9.68
N SER A 594 29.59 10.16 -10.39
CA SER A 594 29.50 10.08 -11.85
C SER A 594 28.05 10.18 -12.29
N ASP A 595 27.78 10.18 -13.60
CA ASP A 595 26.40 10.15 -14.12
C ASP A 595 25.62 8.92 -13.64
N ASN A 596 26.29 7.83 -13.31
CA ASN A 596 25.75 6.53 -12.96
C ASN A 596 25.84 6.20 -11.46
N LEU A 597 26.54 7.02 -10.67
CA LEU A 597 26.82 6.72 -9.26
C LEU A 597 26.65 7.97 -8.40
N ASN A 598 25.78 7.87 -7.41
CA ASN A 598 25.66 8.90 -6.37
C ASN A 598 25.61 8.32 -4.96
N ILE A 599 25.87 9.17 -4.00
CA ILE A 599 25.72 8.93 -2.57
C ILE A 599 24.91 10.08 -1.99
N PHE A 600 24.03 9.77 -1.04
CA PHE A 600 23.32 10.79 -0.27
C PHE A 600 23.37 10.50 1.22
N ALA A 601 23.24 11.56 2.00
CA ALA A 601 23.01 11.48 3.44
C ALA A 601 21.86 12.42 3.82
N SER A 602 20.99 11.98 4.69
CA SER A 602 19.87 12.78 5.19
C SER A 602 19.70 12.68 6.69
N ILE A 603 19.25 13.77 7.29
CA ILE A 603 18.73 13.85 8.65
C ILE A 603 17.35 14.47 8.60
N GLY A 604 16.44 13.98 9.42
CA GLY A 604 15.09 14.52 9.46
C GLY A 604 14.28 13.97 10.60
N ASN A 605 13.10 14.53 10.79
CA ASN A 605 12.13 14.02 11.75
C ASN A 605 10.76 13.82 11.09
N GLY A 606 10.00 12.91 11.68
CA GLY A 606 8.61 12.65 11.35
C GLY A 606 7.80 12.47 12.63
N TYR A 607 6.47 12.37 12.48
CA TYR A 607 5.60 12.10 13.59
C TYR A 607 4.40 11.27 13.19
N ARG A 608 3.85 10.58 14.16
CA ARG A 608 2.57 9.92 14.13
C ARG A 608 1.61 10.68 15.02
N ALA A 609 0.45 11.08 14.50
CA ALA A 609 -0.47 11.92 15.21
C ALA A 609 -1.02 11.23 16.48
N GLY A 610 -1.23 11.99 17.52
CA GLY A 610 -1.97 11.57 18.69
C GLY A 610 -3.47 11.43 18.40
N GLY A 611 -4.25 11.06 19.40
CA GLY A 611 -5.70 10.89 19.26
C GLY A 611 -6.33 10.02 20.32
N PHE A 612 -7.28 9.17 19.93
CA PHE A 612 -8.07 8.34 20.81
C PHE A 612 -8.02 6.86 20.38
N ASP A 613 -8.09 5.95 21.34
CA ASP A 613 -8.35 4.52 21.11
C ASP A 613 -9.86 4.26 21.09
N GLY A 614 -10.37 3.46 20.17
CA GLY A 614 -11.80 3.28 20.02
C GLY A 614 -12.28 1.88 19.69
N THR A 615 -11.41 0.86 19.66
CA THR A 615 -11.88 -0.49 19.25
C THR A 615 -12.65 -1.18 20.36
N SER A 616 -12.22 -1.03 21.60
CA SER A 616 -12.81 -1.69 22.78
C SER A 616 -12.78 -0.68 23.92
N ILE A 617 -13.93 -0.20 24.35
CA ILE A 617 -14.04 0.82 25.39
C ILE A 617 -14.82 0.22 26.56
N PHE A 618 -14.09 -0.23 27.59
CA PHE A 618 -14.64 -0.85 28.77
C PHE A 618 -14.70 0.12 29.97
N SER A 619 -13.98 1.24 29.87
CA SER A 619 -13.92 2.24 30.92
C SER A 619 -13.66 3.64 30.35
N LEU A 620 -13.92 4.66 31.19
CA LEU A 620 -13.63 6.05 30.81
C LEU A 620 -12.13 6.34 30.63
N GLU A 621 -11.25 5.58 31.28
CA GLU A 621 -9.81 5.76 31.16
C GLU A 621 -9.31 5.49 29.74
N GLU A 622 -9.92 4.52 29.03
CA GLU A 622 -9.61 4.21 27.63
C GLU A 622 -10.01 5.31 26.64
N THR A 623 -10.85 6.26 27.06
CA THR A 623 -11.28 7.40 26.24
C THR A 623 -10.39 8.62 26.37
N GLU A 624 -9.37 8.58 27.23
CA GLU A 624 -8.40 9.69 27.33
C GLU A 624 -7.51 9.74 26.10
N PRO A 625 -7.13 10.93 25.62
CA PRO A 625 -6.26 11.05 24.46
C PRO A 625 -4.83 10.61 24.78
N PHE A 626 -4.11 10.15 23.76
CA PHE A 626 -2.67 9.95 23.76
C PHE A 626 -1.99 10.98 22.85
N ASP A 627 -0.75 11.35 23.19
CA ASP A 627 0.04 12.35 22.49
C ASP A 627 0.67 11.81 21.20
N SER A 628 1.19 12.68 20.34
CA SER A 628 1.94 12.30 19.14
C SER A 628 3.23 11.57 19.49
N GLU A 629 3.55 10.54 18.69
CA GLU A 629 4.85 9.86 18.65
C GLU A 629 5.76 10.59 17.69
N THR A 630 7.02 10.74 18.01
CA THR A 630 8.02 11.37 17.13
C THR A 630 9.16 10.42 16.79
N VAL A 631 9.79 10.65 15.64
CA VAL A 631 10.95 9.90 15.19
C VAL A 631 11.99 10.83 14.62
N ASP A 632 13.23 10.72 15.10
CA ASP A 632 14.41 11.31 14.49
C ASP A 632 15.12 10.28 13.61
N SER A 633 15.59 10.69 12.44
CA SER A 633 16.15 9.78 11.44
C SER A 633 17.47 10.26 10.90
N PHE A 634 18.37 9.28 10.68
CA PHE A 634 19.57 9.42 9.88
C PHE A 634 19.59 8.34 8.80
N GLU A 635 19.87 8.73 7.55
CA GLU A 635 20.01 7.78 6.43
C GLU A 635 21.23 8.10 5.59
N LEU A 636 21.89 7.05 5.11
CA LEU A 636 23.01 7.11 4.17
C LEU A 636 22.74 6.12 3.04
N GLY A 637 22.66 6.60 1.79
CA GLY A 637 22.38 5.75 0.64
C GLY A 637 23.39 5.90 -0.48
N LEU A 638 23.57 4.82 -1.23
CA LEU A 638 24.36 4.75 -2.45
C LEU A 638 23.48 4.20 -3.57
N ARG A 639 23.53 4.82 -4.74
CA ARG A 639 22.80 4.42 -5.96
C ARG A 639 23.76 4.28 -7.12
N TYR A 640 23.66 3.17 -7.83
CA TYR A 640 24.34 2.91 -9.09
C TYR A 640 23.36 2.42 -10.15
N THR A 641 23.45 2.91 -11.37
CA THR A 641 22.70 2.38 -12.51
C THR A 641 23.46 2.54 -13.81
N ASP A 642 23.47 1.51 -14.64
CA ASP A 642 23.89 1.56 -16.05
C ASP A 642 22.93 0.71 -16.91
N GLU A 643 23.24 0.48 -18.16
CA GLU A 643 22.39 -0.29 -19.10
C GLU A 643 22.15 -1.76 -18.67
N SER A 644 22.99 -2.31 -17.81
CA SER A 644 22.99 -3.73 -17.43
C SER A 644 22.81 -4.00 -15.95
N LEU A 645 23.02 -2.98 -15.12
CA LEU A 645 23.06 -3.12 -13.67
C LEU A 645 22.42 -1.91 -12.98
N SER A 646 21.51 -2.18 -12.06
CA SER A 646 21.05 -1.21 -11.06
C SER A 646 21.29 -1.78 -9.66
N ALA A 647 21.86 -0.98 -8.78
CA ALA A 647 22.14 -1.38 -7.40
C ALA A 647 21.91 -0.22 -6.45
N SER A 648 21.40 -0.52 -5.27
CA SER A 648 21.27 0.43 -4.17
C SER A 648 21.69 -0.20 -2.84
N VAL A 649 22.23 0.62 -1.96
CA VAL A 649 22.50 0.27 -0.56
C VAL A 649 22.09 1.44 0.30
N ASP A 650 21.31 1.17 1.35
CA ASP A 650 20.83 2.15 2.31
C ASP A 650 21.17 1.69 3.73
N LEU A 651 21.75 2.56 4.52
CA LEU A 651 21.97 2.41 5.96
C LEU A 651 21.10 3.42 6.68
N PHE A 652 20.45 3.02 7.76
CA PHE A 652 19.55 3.88 8.50
C PHE A 652 19.62 3.65 10.01
N ALA A 653 19.29 4.71 10.75
CA ALA A 653 19.12 4.69 12.19
C ALA A 653 17.99 5.64 12.57
N TYR A 654 17.06 5.18 13.40
CA TYR A 654 15.89 5.92 13.86
C TYR A 654 15.78 5.83 15.37
N ASP A 655 15.45 6.97 15.99
CA ASP A 655 15.17 7.07 17.42
C ASP A 655 13.72 7.53 17.60
N PHE A 656 12.92 6.71 18.29
CA PHE A 656 11.51 6.98 18.59
C PHE A 656 11.35 7.48 20.00
N GLU A 657 10.61 8.57 20.15
CA GLU A 657 10.20 9.11 21.44
C GLU A 657 8.66 9.11 21.53
N GLU A 658 8.14 8.96 22.75
CA GLU A 658 6.69 8.91 23.01
C GLU A 658 5.98 7.83 22.17
N MET A 659 6.60 6.65 22.05
CA MET A 659 6.08 5.52 21.26
C MET A 659 4.65 5.18 21.67
N GLN A 660 3.74 5.09 20.72
CA GLN A 660 2.34 4.75 20.94
C GLN A 660 2.15 3.23 20.89
N ALA A 661 1.61 2.67 21.98
CA ALA A 661 1.26 1.25 22.00
C ALA A 661 0.08 0.98 22.94
N THR A 662 -0.57 -0.16 22.74
CA THR A 662 -1.59 -0.65 23.67
C THR A 662 -0.93 -1.31 24.88
N THR A 663 -1.25 -0.84 26.05
CA THR A 663 -0.77 -1.34 27.35
C THR A 663 -1.90 -1.42 28.37
N ARG A 664 -1.59 -1.98 29.54
CA ARG A 664 -2.55 -2.00 30.65
C ARG A 664 -2.64 -0.65 31.34
N LEU A 665 -3.86 -0.17 31.44
CA LEU A 665 -4.23 1.04 32.17
C LEU A 665 -4.35 0.79 33.68
N SER A 666 -4.60 1.85 34.43
CA SER A 666 -4.65 1.80 35.91
C SER A 666 -5.79 0.93 36.45
N ASN A 667 -6.84 0.75 35.70
CA ASN A 667 -8.01 -0.05 35.99
C ASN A 667 -7.94 -1.51 35.48
N ASP A 668 -6.76 -1.95 35.01
CA ASP A 668 -6.50 -3.27 34.43
C ASP A 668 -7.16 -3.52 33.04
N THR A 669 -7.76 -2.51 32.41
CA THR A 669 -8.17 -2.58 31.00
C THR A 669 -7.00 -2.27 30.07
N ASN A 670 -7.13 -2.54 28.77
CA ASN A 670 -6.11 -2.23 27.77
C ASN A 670 -6.51 -0.98 26.98
N GLY A 671 -5.59 -0.05 26.82
CA GLY A 671 -5.79 1.14 26.01
C GLY A 671 -4.48 1.61 25.37
N ARG A 672 -4.57 2.39 24.31
CA ARG A 672 -3.41 3.00 23.65
C ARG A 672 -2.97 4.22 24.45
N THR A 673 -1.67 4.33 24.70
CA THR A 673 -1.03 5.46 25.34
C THR A 673 0.41 5.59 24.86
N ASN A 674 1.10 6.64 25.25
CA ASN A 674 2.52 6.81 25.02
C ASN A 674 3.29 5.98 26.05
N VAL A 675 4.07 5.00 25.61
CA VAL A 675 4.64 3.96 26.49
C VAL A 675 6.16 4.04 26.65
N GLY A 676 6.87 4.82 25.82
CA GLY A 676 8.31 4.93 25.95
C GLY A 676 9.04 5.24 24.65
N ALA A 677 10.18 4.59 24.44
CA ALA A 677 11.10 4.85 23.34
C ALA A 677 11.57 3.55 22.70
N ALA A 678 11.98 3.63 21.42
CA ALA A 678 12.53 2.53 20.67
C ALA A 678 13.62 3.00 19.69
N GLU A 679 14.57 2.13 19.40
CA GLU A 679 15.59 2.35 18.38
C GLU A 679 15.43 1.36 17.24
N VAL A 680 15.67 1.82 15.99
CA VAL A 680 15.72 0.98 14.80
C VAL A 680 16.99 1.27 14.04
N ARG A 681 17.78 0.25 13.76
CA ARG A 681 18.98 0.33 12.94
C ARG A 681 18.93 -0.74 11.88
N GLY A 682 19.49 -0.46 10.70
CA GLY A 682 19.49 -1.49 9.68
C GLY A 682 20.23 -1.13 8.41
N ALA A 683 20.20 -2.09 7.50
CA ALA A 683 20.77 -1.98 6.18
C ALA A 683 19.85 -2.62 5.14
N GLU A 684 19.68 -1.97 4.02
CA GLU A 684 18.98 -2.52 2.87
C GLU A 684 19.88 -2.50 1.65
N ALA A 685 19.75 -3.52 0.80
CA ALA A 685 20.40 -3.54 -0.49
C ALA A 685 19.45 -4.10 -1.55
N SER A 686 19.47 -3.51 -2.74
CA SER A 686 18.79 -4.04 -3.91
C SER A 686 19.76 -4.14 -5.09
N PHE A 687 19.54 -5.16 -5.91
CA PHE A 687 20.40 -5.46 -7.04
C PHE A 687 19.53 -6.01 -8.19
N ASN A 688 19.68 -5.42 -9.37
CA ASN A 688 19.04 -5.86 -10.60
C ASN A 688 20.09 -5.90 -11.71
N ALA A 689 20.34 -7.09 -12.28
CA ALA A 689 21.38 -7.27 -13.29
C ALA A 689 20.87 -8.07 -14.48
N GLN A 690 21.13 -7.56 -15.68
CA GLN A 690 20.96 -8.30 -16.92
C GLN A 690 22.19 -9.20 -17.17
N LEU A 691 22.07 -10.48 -16.83
CA LEU A 691 23.15 -11.45 -16.93
C LEU A 691 23.44 -11.91 -18.36
N LEU A 692 22.41 -11.90 -19.19
CA LEU A 692 22.48 -12.30 -20.59
C LEU A 692 21.45 -11.53 -21.41
N ASN A 693 21.87 -11.03 -22.57
CA ASN A 693 20.98 -10.55 -23.62
C ASN A 693 21.71 -10.70 -24.96
N ASN A 694 21.28 -11.65 -25.78
CA ASN A 694 21.87 -11.93 -27.10
C ASN A 694 20.86 -11.77 -28.26
N GLY A 695 19.69 -11.19 -27.97
CA GLY A 695 18.63 -10.98 -28.95
C GLY A 695 17.71 -12.21 -29.14
N GLU A 696 18.13 -13.40 -28.75
CA GLU A 696 17.30 -14.64 -28.77
C GLU A 696 16.78 -14.99 -27.37
N GLN A 697 17.54 -14.63 -26.36
CA GLN A 697 17.18 -14.85 -24.96
C GLN A 697 17.74 -13.75 -24.07
N GLN A 698 17.04 -13.50 -22.98
CA GLN A 698 17.42 -12.60 -21.90
C GLN A 698 17.36 -13.33 -20.57
N LEU A 699 18.33 -13.07 -19.71
CA LEU A 699 18.37 -13.55 -18.34
C LEU A 699 18.64 -12.37 -17.42
N THR A 700 17.72 -12.11 -16.48
CA THR A 700 17.84 -11.04 -15.49
C THR A 700 17.79 -11.65 -14.10
N PHE A 701 18.69 -11.19 -13.24
CA PHE A 701 18.73 -11.51 -11.82
C PHE A 701 18.28 -10.30 -11.02
N ASN A 702 17.34 -10.47 -10.08
CA ASN A 702 16.93 -9.44 -9.14
C ASN A 702 17.10 -9.98 -7.72
N SER A 703 17.58 -9.17 -6.83
CA SER A 703 17.57 -9.47 -5.40
C SER A 703 17.38 -8.22 -4.57
N SER A 704 16.76 -8.38 -3.42
CA SER A 704 16.72 -7.37 -2.37
C SER A 704 16.83 -8.04 -1.01
N VAL A 705 17.48 -7.38 -0.09
CA VAL A 705 17.71 -7.85 1.28
C VAL A 705 17.56 -6.69 2.24
N THR A 706 16.95 -6.97 3.38
CA THR A 706 16.80 -6.06 4.52
C THR A 706 17.33 -6.77 5.77
N TYR A 707 18.20 -6.09 6.50
CA TYR A 707 18.65 -6.46 7.83
C TYR A 707 18.17 -5.40 8.82
N LEU A 708 17.54 -5.83 9.91
CA LEU A 708 16.97 -4.98 10.95
C LEU A 708 17.54 -5.36 12.32
N ASP A 709 17.84 -4.35 13.11
CA ASP A 709 18.14 -4.44 14.52
C ASP A 709 17.24 -3.43 15.22
N THR A 710 16.24 -3.91 15.97
CA THR A 710 15.23 -3.07 16.61
C THR A 710 15.18 -3.38 18.10
N GLU A 711 15.03 -2.35 18.93
CA GLU A 711 15.03 -2.51 20.39
C GLU A 711 14.06 -1.49 21.04
N ILE A 712 13.21 -1.98 21.93
CA ILE A 712 12.43 -1.14 22.82
C ILE A 712 13.33 -0.72 23.99
N THR A 713 13.70 0.56 24.03
CA THR A 713 14.68 1.09 25.00
C THR A 713 14.03 1.57 26.28
N GLU A 714 12.77 2.05 26.20
CA GLU A 714 11.96 2.45 27.34
C GLU A 714 10.53 1.95 27.17
N PHE A 715 9.93 1.47 28.25
CA PHE A 715 8.53 1.04 28.27
C PHE A 715 7.85 1.34 29.59
N SER A 716 6.67 1.93 29.55
CA SER A 716 5.85 2.26 30.71
C SER A 716 4.57 1.42 30.73
N SER A 717 4.31 0.74 31.83
CA SER A 717 3.07 0.00 32.08
C SER A 717 2.74 0.04 33.55
N ASN A 718 1.47 -0.12 33.90
CA ASN A 718 1.05 -0.24 35.32
C ASN A 718 1.46 -1.58 35.95
N ARG A 719 2.01 -2.51 35.19
CA ARG A 719 2.56 -3.78 35.67
C ARG A 719 4.07 -3.81 35.51
N VAL A 720 4.76 -4.05 36.62
CA VAL A 720 6.24 -4.16 36.64
C VAL A 720 6.73 -5.31 35.76
N ASP A 721 6.00 -6.41 35.74
CA ASP A 721 6.36 -7.58 34.93
C ASP A 721 6.26 -7.27 33.41
N ASP A 722 5.28 -6.48 32.98
CA ASP A 722 5.15 -6.05 31.59
C ASP A 722 6.34 -5.18 31.17
N VAL A 723 6.77 -4.25 32.02
CA VAL A 723 7.94 -3.39 31.78
C VAL A 723 9.22 -4.23 31.66
N GLN A 724 9.44 -5.17 32.60
CA GLN A 724 10.65 -5.98 32.60
C GLN A 724 10.73 -6.97 31.43
N ASN A 725 9.61 -7.37 30.91
CA ASN A 725 9.54 -8.32 29.79
C ASN A 725 9.50 -7.64 28.41
N THR A 726 9.43 -6.32 28.34
CA THR A 726 9.28 -5.58 27.08
C THR A 726 10.52 -4.76 26.72
N VAL A 727 11.21 -4.19 27.71
CA VAL A 727 12.47 -3.47 27.48
C VAL A 727 13.57 -4.43 27.06
N GLY A 728 14.17 -4.17 25.90
CA GLY A 728 15.16 -5.04 25.26
C GLY A 728 14.57 -6.00 24.22
N ASP A 729 13.23 -6.08 24.10
CA ASP A 729 12.60 -6.86 23.04
C ASP A 729 12.66 -6.11 21.70
N PRO A 730 12.61 -6.85 20.56
CA PRO A 730 12.45 -6.24 19.25
C PRO A 730 11.05 -5.65 19.09
N LEU A 731 10.91 -4.70 18.16
CA LEU A 731 9.60 -4.18 17.74
C LEU A 731 8.78 -5.27 17.04
N PRO A 732 7.44 -5.30 17.23
CA PRO A 732 6.57 -6.20 16.48
C PRO A 732 6.63 -6.00 14.96
N GLY A 733 6.64 -7.09 14.18
CA GLY A 733 6.73 -7.04 12.73
C GLY A 733 8.09 -6.59 12.21
N SER A 734 9.17 -6.93 12.94
CA SER A 734 10.55 -6.58 12.58
C SER A 734 11.43 -7.82 12.49
N PRO A 735 11.29 -8.66 11.44
CA PRO A 735 12.18 -9.81 11.23
C PRO A 735 13.61 -9.31 11.06
N GLU A 736 14.58 -9.96 11.72
CA GLU A 736 15.99 -9.54 11.66
C GLU A 736 16.52 -9.58 10.23
N LEU A 737 16.15 -10.60 9.45
CA LEU A 737 16.56 -10.77 8.06
C LEU A 737 15.35 -11.08 7.17
N SER A 738 15.19 -10.32 6.10
CA SER A 738 14.27 -10.66 5.02
C SER A 738 14.93 -10.45 3.66
N TYR A 739 14.66 -11.35 2.70
CA TYR A 739 15.20 -11.19 1.34
C TYR A 739 14.31 -11.82 0.28
N SER A 740 14.42 -11.30 -0.94
CA SER A 740 13.79 -11.84 -2.14
C SER A 740 14.83 -11.98 -3.24
N ILE A 741 14.83 -13.13 -3.91
CA ILE A 741 15.72 -13.44 -5.04
C ILE A 741 14.86 -13.92 -6.20
N SER A 742 15.00 -13.27 -7.35
CA SER A 742 14.29 -13.64 -8.58
C SER A 742 15.24 -13.86 -9.75
N LEU A 743 14.94 -14.88 -10.53
CA LEU A 743 15.59 -15.17 -11.81
C LEU A 743 14.54 -15.13 -12.93
N ASN A 744 14.68 -14.19 -13.86
CA ASN A 744 13.79 -14.04 -15.00
C ASN A 744 14.52 -14.50 -16.28
N HIS A 745 13.96 -15.47 -16.98
CA HIS A 745 14.48 -15.96 -18.26
C HIS A 745 13.43 -15.82 -19.35
N SER A 746 13.72 -15.04 -20.37
CA SER A 746 12.88 -14.88 -21.56
C SER A 746 13.61 -15.44 -22.77
N ILE A 747 12.95 -16.32 -23.53
CA ILE A 747 13.52 -17.00 -24.71
C ILE A 747 12.49 -17.12 -25.83
N PHE A 748 12.91 -16.85 -27.07
CA PHE A 748 12.08 -17.17 -28.23
C PHE A 748 12.02 -18.68 -28.47
N VAL A 749 10.84 -19.26 -28.23
CA VAL A 749 10.58 -20.69 -28.48
C VAL A 749 10.14 -20.97 -29.92
N ALA A 750 9.67 -19.94 -30.64
CA ALA A 750 9.38 -19.93 -32.06
C ALA A 750 9.38 -18.48 -32.58
N THR A 751 9.24 -18.31 -33.90
CA THR A 751 9.10 -16.96 -34.49
C THR A 751 7.89 -16.26 -33.87
N ASN A 752 8.10 -15.09 -33.30
CA ASN A 752 7.09 -14.26 -32.61
C ASN A 752 6.41 -14.98 -31.41
N ARG A 753 7.10 -15.89 -30.75
CA ARG A 753 6.64 -16.53 -29.53
C ARG A 753 7.72 -16.48 -28.46
N LEU A 754 7.55 -15.59 -27.52
CA LEU A 754 8.42 -15.40 -26.37
C LEU A 754 7.87 -16.18 -25.18
N LEU A 755 8.69 -17.02 -24.57
CA LEU A 755 8.42 -17.62 -23.27
C LEU A 755 9.23 -16.90 -22.23
N SER A 756 8.57 -16.28 -21.27
CA SER A 756 9.19 -15.67 -20.08
C SER A 756 8.87 -16.53 -18.87
N THR A 757 9.89 -16.87 -18.10
CA THR A 757 9.77 -17.63 -16.85
C THR A 757 10.45 -16.88 -15.74
N ARG A 758 9.72 -16.65 -14.64
CA ARG A 758 10.25 -16.06 -13.41
C ARG A 758 10.17 -17.07 -12.29
N LEU A 759 11.27 -17.26 -11.59
CA LEU A 759 11.36 -18.01 -10.35
C LEU A 759 11.74 -17.04 -9.24
N THR A 760 10.93 -16.97 -8.17
CA THR A 760 11.16 -16.07 -7.03
C THR A 760 11.18 -16.89 -5.76
N TYR A 761 12.21 -16.68 -4.93
CA TYR A 761 12.28 -17.19 -3.57
C TYR A 761 12.32 -16.01 -2.61
N THR A 762 11.40 -15.99 -1.63
CA THR A 762 11.30 -14.99 -0.60
C THR A 762 11.48 -15.65 0.75
N TYR A 763 12.27 -15.04 1.65
CA TYR A 763 12.52 -15.52 3.01
C TYR A 763 12.20 -14.42 4.02
N HIS A 764 11.55 -14.81 5.09
CA HIS A 764 11.28 -14.00 6.28
C HIS A 764 11.80 -14.75 7.51
N ASP A 765 12.60 -14.06 8.31
CA ASP A 765 13.06 -14.55 9.61
C ASP A 765 11.92 -14.54 10.63
N GLU A 766 12.11 -15.18 11.78
CA GLU A 766 11.12 -15.15 12.84
C GLU A 766 10.81 -13.71 13.28
N GLU A 767 9.55 -13.44 13.59
CA GLU A 767 9.10 -12.14 14.08
C GLU A 767 8.05 -12.28 15.17
N THR A 768 7.91 -11.25 16.01
CA THR A 768 6.80 -11.16 16.96
C THR A 768 5.70 -10.28 16.41
N ASN A 769 4.44 -10.65 16.64
CA ASN A 769 3.30 -9.84 16.20
C ASN A 769 2.84 -8.82 17.24
N ARG A 770 3.32 -8.92 18.48
CA ARG A 770 2.88 -8.08 19.60
C ARG A 770 4.03 -7.75 20.54
N LEU A 771 3.87 -6.65 21.27
CA LEU A 771 4.70 -6.34 22.42
C LEU A 771 4.60 -7.46 23.47
N ASN A 772 5.66 -7.64 24.27
CA ASN A 772 5.76 -8.67 25.29
C ASN A 772 5.71 -10.09 24.67
N ALA A 773 6.74 -10.39 23.90
CA ALA A 773 6.87 -11.61 23.12
C ALA A 773 7.02 -12.84 24.01
N GLY A 774 5.89 -13.45 24.36
CA GLY A 774 5.84 -14.76 25.00
C GLY A 774 5.63 -15.89 24.00
N ALA A 775 5.82 -17.13 24.43
CA ALA A 775 5.48 -18.31 23.63
C ALA A 775 4.04 -18.20 23.09
N GLY A 776 3.85 -18.34 21.78
CA GLY A 776 2.55 -18.22 21.11
C GLY A 776 2.29 -16.86 20.45
N ASN A 777 3.26 -15.93 20.44
CA ASN A 777 3.20 -14.66 19.71
C ASN A 777 4.33 -14.51 18.66
N THR A 778 5.23 -15.49 18.58
CA THR A 778 6.35 -15.48 17.62
C THR A 778 5.96 -16.30 16.39
N VAL A 779 5.91 -15.68 15.24
CA VAL A 779 5.78 -16.33 13.94
C VAL A 779 7.14 -16.90 13.56
N PRO A 780 7.26 -18.21 13.31
CA PRO A 780 8.51 -18.82 12.88
C PRO A 780 8.97 -18.29 11.52
N ASP A 781 10.25 -18.43 11.22
CA ASP A 781 10.81 -18.17 9.91
C ASP A 781 10.19 -19.07 8.82
N TYR A 782 10.08 -18.52 7.61
CA TYR A 782 9.56 -19.26 6.46
C TYR A 782 10.16 -18.79 5.14
N GLY A 783 10.10 -19.67 4.13
CA GLY A 783 10.57 -19.37 2.79
C GLY A 783 9.62 -19.85 1.71
N LEU A 784 9.18 -18.96 0.82
CA LEU A 784 8.21 -19.22 -0.24
C LEU A 784 8.88 -19.24 -1.60
N LEU A 785 8.63 -20.29 -2.37
CA LEU A 785 9.08 -20.43 -3.76
C LEU A 785 7.89 -20.27 -4.71
N ASN A 786 7.97 -19.25 -5.58
CA ASN A 786 6.95 -18.89 -6.55
C ASN A 786 7.49 -19.02 -7.97
N ILE A 787 6.63 -19.43 -8.92
CA ILE A 787 6.95 -19.51 -10.34
C ILE A 787 5.87 -18.82 -11.17
N ASN A 788 6.26 -18.06 -12.20
CA ASN A 788 5.38 -17.49 -13.22
C ASN A 788 5.93 -17.83 -14.61
N MET A 789 5.04 -18.11 -15.54
CA MET A 789 5.35 -18.45 -16.93
C MET A 789 4.38 -17.72 -17.87
N ASP A 790 4.89 -16.91 -18.78
CA ASP A 790 4.15 -16.17 -19.79
C ASP A 790 4.60 -16.63 -21.18
N LEU A 791 3.67 -17.07 -21.99
CA LEU A 791 3.90 -17.42 -23.38
C LEU A 791 3.16 -16.45 -24.30
N GLU A 792 3.89 -15.55 -24.93
CA GLU A 792 3.36 -14.70 -25.99
C GLU A 792 2.96 -15.53 -27.21
N LEU A 793 1.69 -15.50 -27.58
CA LEU A 793 1.15 -16.25 -28.72
C LEU A 793 1.12 -15.45 -30.02
N GLY A 794 1.49 -14.15 -29.95
CA GLY A 794 1.37 -13.19 -31.03
C GLY A 794 -0.02 -12.54 -31.09
N ASN A 795 -0.15 -11.48 -31.88
CA ASN A 795 -1.38 -10.67 -32.03
C ASN A 795 -1.93 -10.14 -30.68
N GLY A 796 -1.05 -9.79 -29.74
CA GLY A 796 -1.43 -9.26 -28.41
C GLY A 796 -1.95 -10.31 -27.44
N PHE A 797 -1.94 -11.61 -27.74
CA PHE A 797 -2.34 -12.66 -26.80
C PHE A 797 -1.16 -13.25 -26.05
N THR A 798 -1.32 -13.43 -24.73
CA THR A 798 -0.38 -14.12 -23.85
C THR A 798 -1.16 -15.17 -23.04
N ALA A 799 -0.70 -16.43 -23.10
CA ALA A 799 -1.13 -17.47 -22.16
C ALA A 799 -0.17 -17.47 -20.96
N PHE A 800 -0.68 -17.56 -19.76
CA PHE A 800 0.15 -17.58 -18.58
C PHE A 800 -0.23 -18.70 -17.62
N ALA A 801 0.73 -19.12 -16.80
CA ALA A 801 0.56 -20.04 -15.70
C ALA A 801 1.40 -19.58 -14.50
N TYR A 802 0.92 -19.85 -13.31
CA TYR A 802 1.68 -19.56 -12.09
C TYR A 802 1.55 -20.68 -11.06
N GLY A 803 2.53 -20.74 -10.16
CA GLY A 803 2.48 -21.49 -8.92
C GLY A 803 2.97 -20.60 -7.80
N ARG A 804 2.23 -20.56 -6.69
CA ARG A 804 2.58 -19.87 -5.45
C ARG A 804 2.86 -20.90 -4.39
N ASN A 805 3.86 -20.64 -3.53
CA ASN A 805 4.26 -21.58 -2.48
C ASN A 805 4.42 -23.01 -3.04
N ILE A 806 5.13 -23.18 -4.16
CA ILE A 806 5.19 -24.48 -4.87
C ILE A 806 5.91 -25.57 -4.08
N THR A 807 6.58 -25.23 -3.00
CA THR A 807 7.20 -26.13 -2.02
C THR A 807 6.21 -26.63 -0.98
N ASP A 808 4.99 -26.06 -0.96
CA ASP A 808 3.92 -26.34 0.02
C ASP A 808 4.38 -26.12 1.46
N GLU A 809 5.10 -25.02 1.68
CA GLU A 809 5.55 -24.59 3.02
C GLU A 809 4.36 -24.22 3.88
N GLU A 810 4.26 -24.79 5.08
CA GLU A 810 3.28 -24.40 6.09
C GLU A 810 3.86 -23.18 6.85
N TYR A 811 3.17 -22.04 6.78
CA TYR A 811 3.61 -20.80 7.42
C TYR A 811 2.43 -20.05 8.05
N PHE A 812 2.74 -19.16 8.96
CA PHE A 812 1.73 -18.39 9.69
C PHE A 812 1.80 -16.92 9.29
N LEU A 813 0.61 -16.34 9.10
CA LEU A 813 0.44 -14.90 8.89
C LEU A 813 0.38 -14.15 10.23
N GLU A 814 -0.08 -14.81 11.29
CA GLU A 814 -0.19 -14.24 12.63
C GLU A 814 -0.19 -15.37 13.67
N LEU A 815 0.42 -15.09 14.82
CA LEU A 815 0.29 -15.84 16.07
C LEU A 815 -0.06 -14.89 17.21
N ASN A 816 -1.15 -15.20 17.93
CA ASN A 816 -1.66 -14.36 18.99
C ASN A 816 -2.13 -15.24 20.16
N ALA A 817 -1.29 -15.35 21.18
CA ALA A 817 -1.56 -16.19 22.37
C ALA A 817 -2.04 -17.61 22.00
N GLY A 818 -1.44 -18.19 20.97
CA GLY A 818 -1.76 -19.53 20.46
C GLY A 818 -2.91 -19.59 19.45
N ALA A 819 -3.65 -18.53 19.20
CA ALA A 819 -4.50 -18.43 18.02
C ALA A 819 -3.61 -18.15 16.80
N ARG A 820 -3.73 -18.98 15.77
CA ARG A 820 -2.92 -18.89 14.54
C ARG A 820 -3.76 -18.55 13.34
N LEU A 821 -3.17 -17.79 12.43
CA LEU A 821 -3.70 -17.53 11.10
C LEU A 821 -2.74 -18.13 10.09
N VAL A 822 -3.19 -19.10 9.31
CA VAL A 822 -2.34 -19.88 8.42
C VAL A 822 -2.27 -19.24 7.04
N GLY A 823 -1.06 -19.22 6.46
CA GLY A 823 -0.85 -18.80 5.07
C GLY A 823 -1.38 -19.80 4.05
N ALA A 824 -1.51 -19.39 2.80
CA ALA A 824 -2.05 -20.25 1.75
C ALA A 824 -1.12 -21.44 1.45
N PRO A 825 -1.64 -22.67 1.25
CA PRO A 825 -0.89 -23.80 0.77
C PRO A 825 -0.42 -23.58 -0.68
N ALA A 826 0.22 -24.58 -1.28
CA ALA A 826 0.60 -24.51 -2.69
C ALA A 826 -0.63 -24.27 -3.59
N THR A 827 -0.59 -23.19 -4.35
CA THR A 827 -1.67 -22.81 -5.29
C THR A 827 -1.13 -22.68 -6.71
N TYR A 828 -1.96 -23.00 -7.68
CA TYR A 828 -1.61 -22.97 -9.09
C TYR A 828 -2.75 -22.34 -9.90
N GLY A 829 -2.40 -21.66 -10.98
CA GLY A 829 -3.40 -21.10 -11.86
C GLY A 829 -2.91 -20.98 -13.30
N VAL A 830 -3.87 -20.83 -14.20
CA VAL A 830 -3.64 -20.59 -15.62
C VAL A 830 -4.57 -19.51 -16.13
N GLY A 831 -4.12 -18.75 -17.10
CA GLY A 831 -4.96 -17.71 -17.67
C GLY A 831 -4.54 -17.28 -19.06
N VAL A 832 -5.33 -16.36 -19.60
CA VAL A 832 -5.07 -15.72 -20.89
C VAL A 832 -5.26 -14.22 -20.73
N ARG A 833 -4.31 -13.46 -21.27
CA ARG A 833 -4.34 -12.00 -21.36
C ARG A 833 -4.26 -11.56 -22.81
N THR A 834 -4.95 -10.52 -23.16
CA THR A 834 -4.84 -9.86 -24.48
C THR A 834 -4.63 -8.37 -24.29
N THR A 835 -3.79 -7.78 -25.14
CA THR A 835 -3.56 -6.34 -25.25
C THR A 835 -3.91 -5.88 -26.67
N PHE A 836 -4.47 -4.71 -26.83
CA PHE A 836 -4.90 -4.16 -28.12
C PHE A 836 -4.81 -2.63 -28.14
#